data_b6446f857fd15216b3b92972bf951bc8
#
_entry.id   b6446f857fd15216b3b92972bf951bc8
#
_cell.length_a   1.000
_cell.length_b   1.000
_cell.length_c   1.000
_cell.angle_alpha   90.00
_cell.angle_beta   90.00
_cell.angle_gamma   90.00
#
_symmetry.space_group_name_H-M   'P 1'
#
loop_
_entity.id
_entity.type
_entity.pdbx_description
1 polymer ?
#
loop_
_entity_poly.entity_id
_entity_poly.type
_entity_poly.pdbx_seq_one_letter_code
_entity_poly.pdbx_strand_id
1 'polypeptide(L)'
;TSRIPQPDVSKLVDGTATTATYNHPKTPISVAIGDVVEYTIRVYNEAEVDGYVEEITDHLPDQLEFIAGNEINTKYGWTVDSNNSKIIKTKYLSKANETTEGANKIKAFDGTKLDYKDVKVICKVVSTEPMPTKITNIADITKFTDGNGNTVTDRDSQENNVNIPSDLPGYKDDEIGKDYVPGQQDDDDFEKLKIKEFDLALRKFITKVNNTEIKSRIPQVDTTPLKNGTGTTAIYNHSKEPVKVSLGAVVEYTIRVYNEGQVDGYVEEIKDHLPDQLEFIKDNETNKKYGWTVDSTDSKVIKTSYLSKANEKVAGENKIPAFDGTTLSYKEVKVACKVVSTDPMPSKITNLADISDFTDGEGNKVTDRDSKEDNVKIPEDRPGYKDDESKKDYVPGQEDDDDFEKVTLVKFDLSLRKFITAVNNTEITSRIPQVDVTPIKDGSSTTAKYDHPKDPVLVSNGKIVTYTIRVFNEGEMDGYASEIKDDMPQGLKFLTDNKTNIEYRWKMLDKDGKETENLDEAVSIVTDYLSKEQEKTAGANLLKAFDGEKLDYRDVKVAFEVTEPNTSDRILINQAQISKDSDKDGNDVTDQDSVPDKWNEGEDDQDIEKVKVQYFDLSLRKWVTQAIVTENGEEKIIESGHKAEDDPEDVVKVDLKKSKINKVTIKFRYKIRVKNEGNIAGYAKELKDYIPNGLKFVPEDNPLWKQIDEKTITTEQTKDILLQPGDTTEVEVVLTWINDSENFGVMDNWAEISKDHNDFNSPDIDSTPDNNKKGED
;
A
#
# COMPACT_ATOMS: atom_id res chain seq x y z
N THR A 1 47.37 -21.52 -26.72
CA THR A 1 47.79 -21.89 -28.09
C THR A 1 49.03 -21.07 -28.43
N SER A 2 50.10 -21.69 -28.90
CA SER A 2 51.32 -20.97 -29.34
C SER A 2 50.97 -20.11 -30.57
N ARG A 3 51.41 -18.87 -30.57
CA ARG A 3 51.34 -17.95 -31.72
C ARG A 3 52.62 -17.90 -32.53
N ILE A 4 53.62 -18.69 -32.16
CA ILE A 4 54.89 -18.78 -32.91
C ILE A 4 54.61 -19.42 -34.26
N PRO A 5 54.97 -18.77 -35.39
CA PRO A 5 54.75 -19.30 -36.73
C PRO A 5 55.45 -20.65 -36.92
N GLN A 6 54.76 -21.57 -37.58
CA GLN A 6 55.30 -22.89 -37.99
C GLN A 6 55.43 -22.87 -39.52
N PRO A 7 56.63 -22.62 -40.07
CA PRO A 7 56.80 -22.54 -41.52
C PRO A 7 56.73 -23.91 -42.19
N ASP A 8 55.91 -24.01 -43.20
CA ASP A 8 55.86 -25.13 -44.17
C ASP A 8 56.59 -24.69 -45.45
N VAL A 9 57.75 -25.24 -45.68
CA VAL A 9 58.64 -24.93 -46.82
C VAL A 9 58.43 -25.79 -48.04
N SER A 10 57.42 -26.66 -48.01
CA SER A 10 57.16 -27.61 -49.12
C SER A 10 57.01 -26.97 -50.47
N LYS A 11 56.31 -25.83 -50.55
CA LYS A 11 56.09 -25.08 -51.80
C LYS A 11 57.36 -24.37 -52.28
N LEU A 12 58.26 -23.94 -51.38
CA LEU A 12 59.58 -23.40 -51.74
C LEU A 12 60.46 -24.50 -52.32
N VAL A 13 60.47 -25.70 -51.68
CA VAL A 13 61.26 -26.85 -52.13
C VAL A 13 60.83 -27.37 -53.50
N ASP A 14 59.57 -27.42 -53.75
CA ASP A 14 59.02 -27.91 -55.03
C ASP A 14 58.95 -26.83 -56.15
N GLY A 15 59.23 -25.56 -55.78
CA GLY A 15 59.22 -24.41 -56.70
C GLY A 15 57.83 -23.95 -57.12
N THR A 16 56.76 -24.36 -56.39
CA THR A 16 55.39 -24.00 -56.71
C THR A 16 54.98 -22.63 -56.11
N ALA A 17 55.72 -22.09 -55.16
CA ALA A 17 55.57 -20.74 -54.61
C ALA A 17 56.89 -20.10 -54.35
N THR A 18 56.95 -18.76 -54.20
CA THR A 18 58.09 -17.95 -53.83
C THR A 18 58.21 -17.75 -52.34
N THR A 19 57.13 -17.97 -51.58
CA THR A 19 57.07 -17.85 -50.14
C THR A 19 56.62 -19.14 -49.45
N ALA A 20 57.07 -19.42 -48.22
CA ALA A 20 56.61 -20.52 -47.38
C ALA A 20 55.19 -20.25 -46.85
N THR A 21 54.54 -21.28 -46.33
CA THR A 21 53.27 -21.06 -45.64
C THR A 21 53.50 -21.03 -44.13
N TYR A 22 53.08 -19.94 -43.47
CA TYR A 22 53.29 -19.76 -42.03
C TYR A 22 52.00 -20.06 -41.26
N ASN A 23 51.96 -21.18 -40.56
CA ASN A 23 50.79 -21.60 -39.80
C ASN A 23 50.86 -21.05 -38.38
N HIS A 24 50.13 -19.94 -38.13
CA HIS A 24 49.96 -19.37 -36.80
C HIS A 24 48.56 -18.70 -36.63
N PRO A 25 47.98 -18.71 -35.40
CA PRO A 25 46.68 -18.10 -35.15
C PRO A 25 46.72 -16.59 -35.32
N LYS A 26 45.74 -16.04 -36.07
CA LYS A 26 45.45 -14.61 -36.17
C LYS A 26 44.19 -14.19 -35.45
N THR A 27 43.60 -15.10 -34.64
CA THR A 27 42.47 -14.73 -33.80
C THR A 27 42.88 -13.68 -32.75
N PRO A 28 42.12 -12.59 -32.56
CA PRO A 28 42.50 -11.53 -31.64
C PRO A 28 42.75 -12.00 -30.21
N ILE A 29 43.77 -11.47 -29.55
CA ILE A 29 43.99 -11.66 -28.10
C ILE A 29 43.17 -10.63 -27.36
N SER A 30 42.41 -11.05 -26.30
CA SER A 30 41.64 -10.15 -25.44
C SER A 30 42.57 -9.39 -24.47
N VAL A 31 42.50 -8.06 -24.48
CA VAL A 31 43.28 -7.16 -23.64
C VAL A 31 42.39 -6.09 -23.00
N ALA A 32 42.76 -5.59 -21.84
CA ALA A 32 42.13 -4.45 -21.20
C ALA A 32 42.87 -3.13 -21.58
N ILE A 33 42.22 -2.00 -21.43
CA ILE A 33 42.86 -0.68 -21.47
C ILE A 33 43.90 -0.65 -20.35
N GLY A 34 45.11 -0.18 -20.64
CA GLY A 34 46.24 -0.15 -19.71
C GLY A 34 47.13 -1.38 -19.77
N ASP A 35 46.72 -2.47 -20.41
CA ASP A 35 47.57 -3.66 -20.59
C ASP A 35 48.81 -3.34 -21.42
N VAL A 36 49.89 -4.06 -21.11
CA VAL A 36 51.16 -3.96 -21.84
C VAL A 36 51.30 -5.21 -22.70
N VAL A 37 51.48 -5.00 -24.01
CA VAL A 37 51.57 -6.08 -25.00
C VAL A 37 52.97 -6.15 -25.56
N GLU A 38 53.54 -7.36 -25.59
CA GLU A 38 54.81 -7.66 -26.25
C GLU A 38 54.53 -8.31 -27.61
N TYR A 39 55.00 -7.67 -28.68
CA TYR A 39 55.02 -8.26 -30.01
C TYR A 39 56.40 -8.80 -30.31
N THR A 40 56.47 -9.95 -30.99
CA THR A 40 57.69 -10.51 -31.56
C THR A 40 57.57 -10.46 -33.08
N ILE A 41 58.45 -9.75 -33.75
CA ILE A 41 58.56 -9.72 -35.20
C ILE A 41 59.71 -10.66 -35.54
N ARG A 42 59.41 -11.70 -36.31
CA ARG A 42 60.38 -12.71 -36.77
C ARG A 42 60.55 -12.56 -38.26
N VAL A 43 61.82 -12.37 -38.66
CA VAL A 43 62.20 -12.23 -40.08
C VAL A 43 62.90 -13.54 -40.50
N TYR A 44 62.40 -14.10 -41.59
CA TYR A 44 62.95 -15.31 -42.21
C TYR A 44 63.67 -14.94 -43.50
N ASN A 45 64.63 -15.78 -43.96
CA ASN A 45 65.22 -15.63 -45.29
C ASN A 45 64.78 -16.82 -46.17
N GLU A 46 63.98 -16.52 -47.19
CA GLU A 46 63.47 -17.49 -48.15
C GLU A 46 64.27 -17.54 -49.46
N ALA A 47 65.26 -16.62 -49.58
CA ALA A 47 66.09 -16.46 -50.77
C ALA A 47 67.27 -17.45 -50.77
N GLU A 48 67.91 -17.59 -51.92
CA GLU A 48 69.11 -18.37 -52.15
C GLU A 48 70.42 -17.66 -51.73
N VAL A 49 70.32 -16.42 -51.22
CA VAL A 49 71.46 -15.60 -50.78
C VAL A 49 71.29 -15.17 -49.33
N ASP A 50 72.40 -15.08 -48.59
CA ASP A 50 72.36 -14.54 -47.21
C ASP A 50 71.94 -13.05 -47.30
N GLY A 51 71.21 -12.59 -46.24
CA GLY A 51 70.72 -11.19 -46.18
C GLY A 51 70.79 -10.56 -44.79
N TYR A 52 70.68 -9.28 -44.72
CA TYR A 52 70.49 -8.48 -43.50
C TYR A 52 69.24 -7.65 -43.62
N VAL A 53 68.52 -7.48 -42.49
CA VAL A 53 67.40 -6.53 -42.33
C VAL A 53 67.99 -5.20 -41.86
N GLU A 54 68.03 -4.21 -42.69
CA GLU A 54 68.60 -2.92 -42.35
C GLU A 54 67.66 -2.00 -41.57
N GLU A 55 66.36 -2.14 -41.77
CA GLU A 55 65.30 -1.44 -40.97
C GLU A 55 64.01 -2.20 -40.97
N ILE A 56 63.40 -2.30 -39.79
CA ILE A 56 62.00 -2.73 -39.58
C ILE A 56 61.20 -1.54 -39.12
N THR A 57 60.02 -1.34 -39.70
CA THR A 57 59.04 -0.36 -39.32
C THR A 57 57.83 -1.03 -38.71
N ASP A 58 57.30 -0.48 -37.61
CA ASP A 58 56.04 -0.93 -36.98
C ASP A 58 55.08 0.27 -36.98
N HIS A 59 53.85 0.03 -37.47
CA HIS A 59 52.78 1.02 -37.68
C HIS A 59 51.76 0.90 -36.56
N LEU A 60 51.89 1.74 -35.53
CA LEU A 60 51.04 1.69 -34.35
C LEU A 60 49.68 2.33 -34.64
N PRO A 61 48.57 1.62 -34.41
CA PRO A 61 47.26 2.23 -34.42
C PRO A 61 47.09 3.19 -33.24
N ASP A 62 46.05 4.03 -33.28
CA ASP A 62 45.82 5.05 -32.23
C ASP A 62 45.69 4.48 -30.83
N GLN A 63 45.24 3.24 -30.72
CA GLN A 63 45.01 2.51 -29.46
C GLN A 63 46.28 1.88 -28.87
N LEU A 64 47.43 2.03 -29.54
CA LEU A 64 48.71 1.57 -29.01
C LEU A 64 49.67 2.76 -28.80
N GLU A 65 50.26 2.79 -27.60
CA GLU A 65 51.28 3.76 -27.21
C GLU A 65 52.64 3.06 -27.05
N PHE A 66 53.66 3.59 -27.74
CA PHE A 66 55.03 3.10 -27.60
C PHE A 66 55.65 3.49 -26.27
N ILE A 67 56.24 2.55 -25.54
CA ILE A 67 56.87 2.77 -24.23
C ILE A 67 58.38 2.95 -24.42
N ALA A 68 58.81 4.20 -24.70
CA ALA A 68 60.20 4.54 -25.06
C ALA A 68 61.27 4.12 -24.02
N GLY A 69 60.96 4.17 -22.74
CA GLY A 69 61.88 3.79 -21.64
C GLY A 69 61.86 2.31 -21.25
N ASN A 70 61.12 1.46 -21.93
CA ASN A 70 61.03 0.04 -21.64
C ASN A 70 62.36 -0.66 -21.97
N GLU A 71 62.83 -1.58 -21.14
CA GLU A 71 64.10 -2.29 -21.30
C GLU A 71 64.15 -3.08 -22.62
N ILE A 72 63.06 -3.70 -23.05
CA ILE A 72 62.98 -4.48 -24.29
C ILE A 72 63.08 -3.53 -25.48
N ASN A 73 62.29 -2.41 -25.48
CA ASN A 73 62.34 -1.42 -26.57
C ASN A 73 63.73 -0.79 -26.71
N THR A 74 64.37 -0.52 -25.56
CA THR A 74 65.75 0.00 -25.54
C THR A 74 66.76 -1.03 -26.07
N LYS A 75 66.62 -2.31 -25.64
CA LYS A 75 67.47 -3.38 -26.11
C LYS A 75 67.46 -3.57 -27.60
N TYR A 76 66.27 -3.52 -28.19
CA TYR A 76 66.06 -3.68 -29.63
C TYR A 76 66.17 -2.37 -30.41
N GLY A 77 66.57 -1.26 -29.78
CA GLY A 77 66.87 0.03 -30.41
C GLY A 77 65.70 0.67 -31.13
N TRP A 78 64.48 0.45 -30.64
CA TRP A 78 63.27 1.10 -31.22
C TRP A 78 63.27 2.61 -30.98
N THR A 79 62.96 3.34 -32.02
CA THR A 79 62.85 4.82 -32.00
C THR A 79 61.59 5.27 -32.72
N VAL A 80 60.94 6.34 -32.23
CA VAL A 80 59.80 6.96 -32.89
C VAL A 80 60.26 7.76 -34.11
N ASP A 81 59.55 7.65 -35.22
CA ASP A 81 59.83 8.43 -36.42
C ASP A 81 59.60 9.93 -36.17
N SER A 82 60.51 10.79 -36.66
CA SER A 82 60.48 12.26 -36.43
C SER A 82 59.24 12.96 -37.00
N ASN A 83 58.60 12.37 -38.01
CA ASN A 83 57.50 12.97 -38.75
C ASN A 83 56.12 12.34 -38.37
N ASN A 84 56.12 11.14 -37.80
CA ASN A 84 54.92 10.45 -37.44
C ASN A 84 55.12 9.64 -36.15
N SER A 85 54.49 10.09 -35.04
CA SER A 85 54.57 9.44 -33.73
C SER A 85 53.96 8.04 -33.69
N LYS A 86 53.19 7.66 -34.69
CA LYS A 86 52.59 6.34 -34.84
C LYS A 86 53.47 5.36 -35.65
N ILE A 87 54.60 5.79 -36.07
CA ILE A 87 55.61 4.96 -36.73
C ILE A 87 56.82 4.81 -35.83
N ILE A 88 57.18 3.57 -35.51
CA ILE A 88 58.41 3.27 -34.79
C ILE A 88 59.31 2.40 -35.63
N LYS A 89 60.66 2.59 -35.50
CA LYS A 89 61.66 1.91 -36.33
C LYS A 89 62.76 1.32 -35.53
N THR A 90 63.31 0.24 -36.02
CA THR A 90 64.55 -0.33 -35.48
C THR A 90 65.52 -0.76 -36.58
N LYS A 91 66.81 -0.61 -36.31
CA LYS A 91 67.92 -1.12 -37.09
C LYS A 91 68.70 -2.22 -36.40
N TYR A 92 68.09 -2.83 -35.38
CA TYR A 92 68.75 -3.84 -34.52
C TYR A 92 69.38 -4.98 -35.32
N LEU A 93 68.74 -5.45 -36.37
CA LEU A 93 69.21 -6.54 -37.21
C LEU A 93 70.07 -6.07 -38.37
N SER A 94 70.45 -4.78 -38.50
CA SER A 94 71.27 -4.29 -39.56
C SER A 94 72.70 -4.78 -39.48
N LYS A 95 73.39 -4.82 -40.62
CA LYS A 95 74.82 -5.14 -40.70
C LYS A 95 75.65 -4.20 -39.83
N ALA A 96 75.28 -2.88 -39.82
CA ALA A 96 75.97 -1.87 -39.04
C ALA A 96 75.87 -2.05 -37.51
N ASN A 97 74.84 -2.74 -36.99
CA ASN A 97 74.58 -2.97 -35.58
C ASN A 97 75.03 -4.34 -35.10
N GLU A 98 75.79 -5.08 -35.93
CA GLU A 98 76.33 -6.37 -35.50
C GLU A 98 77.31 -6.25 -34.32
N THR A 99 77.19 -7.09 -33.33
CA THR A 99 78.14 -7.20 -32.19
C THR A 99 79.36 -8.02 -32.55
N THR A 100 79.24 -8.97 -33.48
CA THR A 100 80.26 -9.79 -34.09
C THR A 100 79.91 -10.03 -35.54
N GLU A 101 80.90 -10.18 -36.45
CA GLU A 101 80.65 -10.40 -37.87
C GLU A 101 79.72 -11.56 -38.16
N GLY A 102 78.66 -11.26 -38.91
CA GLY A 102 77.62 -12.22 -39.24
C GLY A 102 76.59 -12.53 -38.14
N ALA A 103 76.64 -11.84 -36.97
CA ALA A 103 75.70 -12.06 -35.89
C ALA A 103 74.22 -11.76 -36.23
N ASN A 104 74.03 -10.73 -37.07
CA ASN A 104 72.69 -10.34 -37.56
C ASN A 104 72.34 -10.92 -38.93
N LYS A 105 73.27 -11.57 -39.59
CA LYS A 105 73.05 -12.18 -40.89
C LYS A 105 72.00 -13.30 -40.78
N ILE A 106 71.01 -13.30 -41.67
CA ILE A 106 70.05 -14.37 -41.85
C ILE A 106 70.48 -15.19 -43.04
N LYS A 107 70.81 -16.44 -42.80
CA LYS A 107 71.35 -17.33 -43.83
C LYS A 107 70.31 -17.66 -44.88
N ALA A 108 70.80 -17.84 -46.13
CA ALA A 108 70.00 -18.35 -47.23
C ALA A 108 69.27 -19.62 -46.88
N PHE A 109 68.12 -19.81 -47.52
CA PHE A 109 67.35 -21.05 -47.40
C PHE A 109 68.21 -22.24 -47.79
N ASP A 110 68.31 -23.22 -46.91
CA ASP A 110 69.18 -24.41 -47.12
C ASP A 110 68.49 -25.57 -47.85
N GLY A 111 67.25 -25.36 -48.34
CA GLY A 111 66.44 -26.40 -48.99
C GLY A 111 65.65 -27.25 -48.00
N THR A 112 65.78 -27.05 -46.68
CA THR A 112 65.08 -27.86 -45.67
C THR A 112 64.44 -27.01 -44.58
N LYS A 113 65.08 -25.93 -44.14
CA LYS A 113 64.56 -25.03 -43.11
C LYS A 113 64.99 -23.59 -43.38
N LEU A 114 64.17 -22.69 -42.92
CA LEU A 114 64.46 -21.25 -42.96
C LEU A 114 65.29 -20.85 -41.74
N ASP A 115 66.30 -20.00 -41.95
CA ASP A 115 66.96 -19.26 -40.87
C ASP A 115 66.15 -17.98 -40.54
N TYR A 116 66.18 -17.53 -39.26
CA TYR A 116 65.42 -16.39 -38.80
C TYR A 116 66.15 -15.58 -37.72
N LYS A 117 65.67 -14.32 -37.53
CA LYS A 117 66.01 -13.45 -36.40
C LYS A 117 64.78 -12.82 -35.83
N ASP A 118 64.78 -12.57 -34.51
CA ASP A 118 63.68 -11.98 -33.76
C ASP A 118 64.02 -10.55 -33.29
N VAL A 119 63.09 -9.62 -33.40
CA VAL A 119 63.04 -8.39 -32.63
C VAL A 119 61.73 -8.33 -31.85
N LYS A 120 61.77 -7.63 -30.72
CA LYS A 120 60.55 -7.51 -29.87
C LYS A 120 60.25 -6.04 -29.64
N VAL A 121 58.96 -5.71 -29.54
CA VAL A 121 58.48 -4.40 -29.20
C VAL A 121 57.36 -4.47 -28.13
N ILE A 122 57.36 -3.51 -27.21
CA ILE A 122 56.39 -3.38 -26.13
C ILE A 122 55.58 -2.12 -26.35
N CYS A 123 54.26 -2.27 -26.36
CA CYS A 123 53.28 -1.19 -26.44
C CYS A 123 52.29 -1.29 -25.31
N LYS A 124 51.69 -0.16 -24.94
CA LYS A 124 50.57 -0.07 -23.96
C LYS A 124 49.27 0.16 -24.71
N VAL A 125 48.23 -0.55 -24.30
CA VAL A 125 46.89 -0.31 -24.82
C VAL A 125 46.31 0.95 -24.18
N VAL A 126 45.85 1.92 -25.01
CA VAL A 126 45.28 3.20 -24.56
C VAL A 126 43.88 3.41 -25.13
N SER A 127 43.06 4.17 -24.40
CA SER A 127 41.68 4.49 -24.83
C SER A 127 41.69 5.53 -25.95
N THR A 128 40.76 5.42 -26.88
CA THR A 128 40.43 6.41 -27.92
C THR A 128 38.91 6.56 -28.04
N GLU A 129 38.46 7.68 -28.59
CA GLU A 129 37.05 7.91 -28.91
C GLU A 129 36.83 8.04 -30.42
N PRO A 130 36.11 7.17 -31.10
CA PRO A 130 35.51 5.92 -30.54
C PRO A 130 36.57 4.82 -30.34
N MET A 131 36.32 3.89 -29.42
CA MET A 131 37.16 2.71 -29.21
C MET A 131 36.77 1.60 -30.17
N PRO A 132 37.66 1.08 -31.04
CA PRO A 132 37.33 -0.02 -31.93
C PRO A 132 37.25 -1.35 -31.17
N THR A 133 36.40 -2.27 -31.59
CA THR A 133 36.32 -3.64 -31.00
C THR A 133 37.57 -4.48 -31.27
N LYS A 134 38.31 -4.17 -32.33
CA LYS A 134 39.57 -4.82 -32.71
C LYS A 134 40.64 -3.76 -33.00
N ILE A 135 41.83 -4.02 -32.55
CA ILE A 135 43.03 -3.21 -32.80
C ILE A 135 43.97 -4.07 -33.64
N THR A 136 44.38 -3.54 -34.83
CA THR A 136 45.33 -4.21 -35.71
C THR A 136 46.66 -3.46 -35.70
N ASN A 137 47.73 -4.17 -35.39
CA ASN A 137 49.08 -3.69 -35.46
C ASN A 137 49.82 -4.40 -36.59
N ILE A 138 50.59 -3.66 -37.43
CA ILE A 138 51.28 -4.20 -38.60
C ILE A 138 52.74 -3.73 -38.59
N ALA A 139 53.63 -4.64 -38.97
CA ALA A 139 55.07 -4.35 -39.15
C ALA A 139 55.55 -4.83 -40.51
N ASP A 140 56.55 -4.13 -41.04
CA ASP A 140 57.13 -4.41 -42.34
C ASP A 140 58.66 -4.27 -42.32
N ILE A 141 59.30 -4.95 -43.29
CA ILE A 141 60.74 -4.77 -43.57
C ILE A 141 60.89 -3.62 -44.58
N THR A 142 61.35 -2.48 -44.09
CA THR A 142 61.47 -1.27 -44.96
C THR A 142 62.81 -1.13 -45.63
N LYS A 143 63.87 -1.86 -45.17
CA LYS A 143 65.17 -1.88 -45.81
C LYS A 143 65.87 -3.20 -45.54
N PHE A 144 66.48 -3.74 -46.59
CA PHE A 144 67.30 -4.95 -46.54
C PHE A 144 68.49 -4.90 -47.49
N THR A 145 69.47 -5.76 -47.26
CA THR A 145 70.68 -5.89 -48.12
C THR A 145 71.08 -7.36 -48.25
N ASP A 146 71.90 -7.67 -49.28
CA ASP A 146 72.51 -9.02 -49.39
C ASP A 146 73.50 -9.29 -48.23
N GLY A 147 74.06 -10.49 -48.15
CA GLY A 147 75.04 -10.88 -47.14
C GLY A 147 76.36 -10.10 -47.19
N ASN A 148 76.59 -9.28 -48.18
CA ASN A 148 77.73 -8.35 -48.34
C ASN A 148 77.37 -6.91 -47.96
N GLY A 149 76.09 -6.59 -47.81
CA GLY A 149 75.61 -5.22 -47.52
C GLY A 149 75.26 -4.42 -48.77
N ASN A 150 75.08 -5.04 -49.92
CA ASN A 150 74.66 -4.36 -51.15
C ASN A 150 73.12 -4.28 -51.20
N THR A 151 72.56 -3.18 -51.72
CA THR A 151 71.11 -3.05 -51.97
C THR A 151 70.69 -4.08 -53.00
N VAL A 152 69.60 -4.81 -52.72
CA VAL A 152 69.00 -5.80 -53.58
C VAL A 152 67.50 -5.50 -53.73
N THR A 153 66.85 -6.15 -54.66
CA THR A 153 65.39 -6.06 -54.83
C THR A 153 64.78 -7.32 -54.28
N ASP A 154 63.72 -7.16 -53.55
CA ASP A 154 62.94 -8.30 -53.06
C ASP A 154 62.14 -8.89 -54.25
N ARG A 155 61.91 -10.21 -54.18
CA ARG A 155 61.32 -10.97 -55.27
C ARG A 155 59.86 -10.75 -55.44
N ASP A 156 59.14 -10.62 -54.33
CA ASP A 156 57.69 -10.73 -54.24
C ASP A 156 57.02 -9.68 -53.32
N SER A 157 57.80 -8.74 -52.75
CA SER A 157 57.31 -7.67 -51.90
C SER A 157 57.63 -6.29 -52.43
N GLN A 158 56.91 -5.23 -52.05
CA GLN A 158 57.11 -3.82 -52.40
C GLN A 158 57.32 -3.00 -51.12
N GLU A 159 58.43 -2.26 -51.15
CA GLU A 159 58.79 -1.33 -50.07
C GLU A 159 57.69 -0.23 -49.84
N ASN A 160 57.43 0.13 -48.56
CA ASN A 160 56.64 1.30 -48.15
C ASN A 160 55.18 1.37 -48.68
N ASN A 161 54.54 0.26 -48.91
CA ASN A 161 53.14 0.21 -49.37
C ASN A 161 52.13 -0.17 -48.26
N VAL A 162 52.57 -0.21 -47.02
CA VAL A 162 51.79 -0.65 -45.87
C VAL A 162 50.68 0.33 -45.51
N ASN A 163 49.46 -0.19 -45.35
CA ASN A 163 48.29 0.48 -44.78
C ASN A 163 47.66 -0.35 -43.64
N ILE A 164 47.29 0.29 -42.55
CA ILE A 164 46.66 -0.41 -41.41
C ILE A 164 45.25 -0.86 -41.80
N PRO A 165 44.95 -2.15 -41.81
CA PRO A 165 43.62 -2.67 -42.19
C PRO A 165 42.56 -2.40 -41.11
N SER A 166 41.36 -2.09 -41.53
CA SER A 166 40.21 -1.97 -40.61
C SER A 166 39.74 -3.35 -40.09
N ASP A 167 39.68 -4.35 -40.95
CA ASP A 167 39.47 -5.75 -40.61
C ASP A 167 39.87 -6.63 -41.78
N LEU A 168 40.44 -7.81 -41.48
CA LEU A 168 40.80 -8.78 -42.49
C LEU A 168 40.20 -10.17 -42.15
N PRO A 169 39.09 -10.57 -42.78
CA PRO A 169 38.64 -11.92 -42.73
C PRO A 169 39.49 -12.81 -43.66
N GLY A 170 40.08 -13.86 -43.15
CA GLY A 170 40.81 -14.85 -43.93
C GLY A 170 42.22 -14.46 -44.32
N TYR A 171 43.07 -14.40 -43.31
CA TYR A 171 44.52 -14.23 -43.48
C TYR A 171 45.15 -15.37 -44.28
N LYS A 172 45.92 -15.01 -45.29
CA LYS A 172 46.80 -15.92 -46.04
C LYS A 172 48.16 -15.24 -46.21
N ASP A 173 49.22 -15.94 -45.97
CA ASP A 173 50.57 -15.49 -45.92
C ASP A 173 51.40 -15.94 -47.13
N ASP A 174 50.73 -16.30 -48.22
CA ASP A 174 51.34 -16.97 -49.34
C ASP A 174 50.91 -16.44 -50.73
N GLU A 175 50.38 -15.21 -50.80
CA GLU A 175 49.91 -14.64 -52.08
C GLU A 175 50.52 -13.27 -52.38
N ILE A 176 50.99 -13.08 -53.58
CA ILE A 176 51.48 -11.81 -54.12
C ILE A 176 50.33 -11.12 -54.88
N GLY A 177 49.95 -9.92 -54.47
CA GLY A 177 48.95 -9.11 -55.12
C GLY A 177 49.57 -7.88 -55.83
N LYS A 178 48.83 -7.34 -56.83
CA LYS A 178 49.18 -6.06 -57.47
C LYS A 178 48.86 -4.88 -56.59
N ASP A 179 47.83 -5.01 -55.79
CA ASP A 179 47.43 -4.02 -54.79
C ASP A 179 47.79 -4.58 -53.40
N TYR A 180 48.26 -3.71 -52.51
CA TYR A 180 48.64 -4.11 -51.15
C TYR A 180 47.47 -4.72 -50.44
N VAL A 181 47.65 -5.93 -49.93
CA VAL A 181 46.72 -6.61 -49.02
C VAL A 181 47.54 -7.08 -47.81
N PRO A 182 47.28 -6.59 -46.62
CA PRO A 182 48.04 -6.95 -45.42
C PRO A 182 48.14 -8.47 -45.21
N GLY A 183 49.40 -8.94 -45.02
CA GLY A 183 49.71 -10.35 -44.87
C GLY A 183 49.65 -11.19 -46.13
N GLN A 184 49.63 -10.54 -47.31
CA GLN A 184 49.73 -11.20 -48.64
C GLN A 184 51.11 -10.92 -49.30
N GLN A 185 51.83 -9.90 -48.88
CA GLN A 185 53.24 -9.75 -49.15
C GLN A 185 54.01 -10.35 -47.97
N ASP A 186 55.14 -10.94 -48.22
CA ASP A 186 55.85 -11.69 -47.17
C ASP A 186 56.84 -10.86 -46.32
N ASP A 187 57.01 -9.55 -46.69
CA ASP A 187 57.79 -8.60 -45.94
C ASP A 187 56.97 -7.82 -44.90
N ASP A 188 55.65 -7.98 -44.86
CA ASP A 188 54.76 -7.42 -43.85
C ASP A 188 53.91 -8.47 -43.13
N ASP A 189 53.55 -8.23 -41.90
CA ASP A 189 52.61 -9.04 -41.16
C ASP A 189 51.89 -8.22 -40.08
N PHE A 190 50.70 -8.69 -39.66
CA PHE A 190 49.88 -8.02 -38.68
C PHE A 190 49.43 -8.95 -37.54
N GLU A 191 49.15 -8.35 -36.39
CA GLU A 191 48.55 -9.07 -35.26
C GLU A 191 47.35 -8.24 -34.72
N LYS A 192 46.36 -8.93 -34.15
CA LYS A 192 45.11 -8.32 -33.68
C LYS A 192 44.90 -8.48 -32.20
N LEU A 193 44.43 -7.42 -31.58
CA LEU A 193 43.89 -7.43 -30.22
C LEU A 193 42.39 -7.19 -30.23
N LYS A 194 41.67 -7.72 -29.26
CA LYS A 194 40.30 -7.44 -28.96
C LYS A 194 40.20 -6.82 -27.57
N ILE A 195 39.56 -5.66 -27.46
CA ILE A 195 39.35 -5.04 -26.15
C ILE A 195 38.36 -5.88 -25.33
N LYS A 196 38.73 -6.18 -24.07
CA LYS A 196 37.84 -6.71 -23.10
C LYS A 196 36.75 -5.70 -22.77
N GLU A 197 35.52 -6.11 -22.86
CA GLU A 197 34.37 -5.28 -22.61
C GLU A 197 34.10 -5.19 -21.12
N PHE A 198 33.86 -3.99 -20.58
CA PHE A 198 33.35 -3.73 -19.26
C PHE A 198 31.83 -3.66 -19.35
N ASP A 199 31.12 -4.23 -18.37
CA ASP A 199 29.67 -4.36 -18.45
C ASP A 199 29.10 -4.71 -17.07
N LEU A 200 28.32 -3.82 -16.49
CA LEU A 200 27.63 -4.02 -15.22
C LEU A 200 26.10 -3.92 -15.42
N ALA A 201 25.40 -4.97 -15.08
CA ALA A 201 23.95 -5.04 -15.16
C ALA A 201 23.28 -4.89 -13.79
N LEU A 202 22.23 -4.08 -13.69
CA LEU A 202 21.47 -3.83 -12.47
C LEU A 202 20.10 -4.51 -12.53
N ARG A 203 19.68 -5.13 -11.43
CA ARG A 203 18.32 -5.65 -11.27
C ARG A 203 17.73 -5.20 -9.95
N LYS A 204 16.53 -4.61 -10.02
CA LYS A 204 15.77 -4.10 -8.88
C LYS A 204 14.54 -4.97 -8.63
N PHE A 205 14.34 -5.40 -7.40
CA PHE A 205 13.20 -6.23 -7.01
C PHE A 205 12.79 -6.00 -5.56
N ILE A 206 11.50 -6.15 -5.27
CA ILE A 206 10.95 -6.01 -3.92
C ILE A 206 11.25 -7.28 -3.14
N THR A 207 11.89 -7.13 -1.97
CA THR A 207 12.23 -8.24 -1.06
C THR A 207 11.42 -8.27 0.22
N LYS A 208 10.73 -7.14 0.56
CA LYS A 208 9.92 -7.08 1.76
C LYS A 208 8.85 -5.98 1.66
N VAL A 209 7.66 -6.26 2.16
CA VAL A 209 6.62 -5.26 2.42
C VAL A 209 6.24 -5.35 3.90
N ASN A 210 6.37 -4.24 4.62
CA ASN A 210 6.26 -4.19 6.08
C ASN A 210 7.14 -5.27 6.74
N ASN A 211 6.54 -6.26 7.39
CA ASN A 211 7.25 -7.38 8.02
C ASN A 211 7.27 -8.67 7.19
N THR A 212 6.66 -8.68 6.01
CA THR A 212 6.51 -9.87 5.16
C THR A 212 7.61 -9.94 4.10
N GLU A 213 8.43 -10.99 4.13
CA GLU A 213 9.46 -11.27 3.11
C GLU A 213 8.86 -11.78 1.80
N ILE A 214 9.40 -11.31 0.66
CA ILE A 214 9.03 -11.72 -0.69
C ILE A 214 10.25 -12.33 -1.38
N LYS A 215 10.28 -13.66 -1.55
CA LYS A 215 11.40 -14.39 -2.19
C LYS A 215 11.17 -14.73 -3.66
N SER A 216 9.91 -14.69 -4.10
CA SER A 216 9.52 -15.08 -5.47
C SER A 216 9.96 -14.10 -6.55
N ARG A 217 10.47 -12.93 -6.17
CA ARG A 217 10.89 -11.86 -7.10
C ARG A 217 12.40 -11.82 -7.34
N ILE A 218 13.18 -12.69 -6.67
CA ILE A 218 14.63 -12.77 -6.87
C ILE A 218 14.91 -13.25 -8.30
N PRO A 219 15.71 -12.51 -9.10
CA PRO A 219 16.00 -12.86 -10.48
C PRO A 219 16.63 -14.25 -10.62
N GLN A 220 16.12 -15.02 -11.58
CA GLN A 220 16.73 -16.29 -12.02
C GLN A 220 17.52 -16.00 -13.29
N VAL A 221 18.85 -16.14 -13.21
CA VAL A 221 19.78 -15.73 -14.26
C VAL A 221 20.05 -16.87 -15.24
N ASP A 222 19.86 -16.59 -16.54
CA ASP A 222 20.30 -17.48 -17.63
C ASP A 222 21.43 -16.80 -18.42
N THR A 223 22.65 -17.32 -18.25
CA THR A 223 23.87 -16.82 -18.89
C THR A 223 24.11 -17.39 -20.29
N THR A 224 23.16 -18.13 -20.86
CA THR A 224 23.30 -18.75 -22.18
C THR A 224 23.64 -17.76 -23.30
N PRO A 225 22.99 -16.58 -23.40
CA PRO A 225 23.33 -15.59 -24.42
C PRO A 225 24.78 -15.11 -24.36
N LEU A 226 25.30 -14.87 -23.16
CA LEU A 226 26.69 -14.47 -22.93
C LEU A 226 27.67 -15.58 -23.29
N LYS A 227 27.37 -16.83 -22.92
CA LYS A 227 28.22 -18.01 -23.16
C LYS A 227 28.42 -18.31 -24.62
N ASN A 228 27.37 -18.21 -25.42
CA ASN A 228 27.40 -18.55 -26.85
C ASN A 228 27.57 -17.32 -27.75
N GLY A 229 27.67 -16.10 -27.17
CA GLY A 229 27.86 -14.85 -27.88
C GLY A 229 26.66 -14.39 -28.72
N THR A 230 25.45 -14.87 -28.38
CA THR A 230 24.21 -14.47 -29.06
C THR A 230 23.57 -13.21 -28.50
N GLY A 231 24.02 -12.74 -27.33
CA GLY A 231 23.61 -11.51 -26.68
C GLY A 231 24.74 -10.88 -25.89
N THR A 232 24.61 -9.60 -25.59
CA THR A 232 25.54 -8.84 -24.74
C THR A 232 25.14 -8.91 -23.28
N THR A 233 23.86 -9.14 -22.98
CA THR A 233 23.32 -9.27 -21.62
C THR A 233 22.72 -10.64 -21.35
N ALA A 234 22.71 -11.10 -20.09
CA ALA A 234 22.05 -12.32 -19.64
C ALA A 234 20.52 -12.15 -19.61
N ILE A 235 19.79 -13.24 -19.49
CA ILE A 235 18.32 -13.19 -19.32
C ILE A 235 18.02 -13.30 -17.82
N TYR A 236 17.27 -12.33 -17.30
CA TYR A 236 16.84 -12.27 -15.90
C TYR A 236 15.35 -12.55 -15.77
N ASN A 237 15.02 -13.76 -15.34
CA ASN A 237 13.63 -14.17 -15.15
C ASN A 237 13.16 -13.78 -13.74
N HIS A 238 12.46 -12.66 -13.63
CA HIS A 238 11.78 -12.22 -12.41
C HIS A 238 10.48 -11.48 -12.75
N SER A 239 9.51 -11.55 -11.83
CA SER A 239 8.21 -10.92 -12.05
C SER A 239 8.31 -9.40 -11.98
N LYS A 240 7.72 -8.69 -12.93
CA LYS A 240 7.50 -7.24 -12.93
C LYS A 240 6.00 -6.88 -12.72
N GLU A 241 5.15 -7.89 -12.40
CA GLU A 241 3.78 -7.61 -11.98
C GLU A 241 3.80 -6.77 -10.69
N PRO A 242 2.97 -5.72 -10.60
CA PRO A 242 2.95 -4.85 -9.42
C PRO A 242 2.69 -5.62 -8.12
N VAL A 243 3.46 -5.31 -7.07
CA VAL A 243 3.19 -5.84 -5.73
C VAL A 243 2.08 -5.03 -5.10
N LYS A 244 1.08 -5.70 -4.54
CA LYS A 244 -0.03 -5.06 -3.82
C LYS A 244 0.45 -4.50 -2.48
N VAL A 245 0.21 -3.21 -2.23
CA VAL A 245 0.59 -2.49 -1.00
C VAL A 245 -0.52 -1.54 -0.56
N SER A 246 -0.61 -1.27 0.75
CA SER A 246 -1.48 -0.23 1.29
C SER A 246 -0.77 1.11 1.39
N LEU A 247 -1.54 2.19 1.56
CA LEU A 247 -0.99 3.46 2.02
C LEU A 247 -0.29 3.26 3.37
N GLY A 248 0.83 3.96 3.56
CA GLY A 248 1.65 3.83 4.77
C GLY A 248 2.57 2.62 4.80
N ALA A 249 2.43 1.65 3.90
CA ALA A 249 3.30 0.47 3.85
C ALA A 249 4.77 0.85 3.60
N VAL A 250 5.68 0.12 4.25
CA VAL A 250 7.13 0.23 4.01
C VAL A 250 7.55 -0.87 3.04
N VAL A 251 8.06 -0.46 1.89
CA VAL A 251 8.55 -1.35 0.83
C VAL A 251 10.07 -1.37 0.84
N GLU A 252 10.68 -2.56 0.99
CA GLU A 252 12.13 -2.75 0.87
C GLU A 252 12.45 -3.29 -0.53
N TYR A 253 13.22 -2.52 -1.27
CA TYR A 253 13.78 -2.91 -2.55
C TYR A 253 15.20 -3.43 -2.36
N THR A 254 15.55 -4.49 -3.09
CA THR A 254 16.92 -4.94 -3.27
C THR A 254 17.37 -4.55 -4.67
N ILE A 255 18.54 -3.91 -4.75
CA ILE A 255 19.23 -3.57 -5.98
C ILE A 255 20.45 -4.45 -6.05
N ARG A 256 20.51 -5.30 -7.06
CA ARG A 256 21.60 -6.25 -7.27
C ARG A 256 22.33 -5.86 -8.56
N VAL A 257 23.65 -5.69 -8.47
CA VAL A 257 24.49 -5.43 -9.62
C VAL A 257 25.31 -6.67 -9.94
N TYR A 258 25.22 -7.10 -11.18
CA TYR A 258 25.99 -8.21 -11.75
C TYR A 258 27.10 -7.67 -12.63
N ASN A 259 28.16 -8.48 -12.86
CA ASN A 259 29.17 -8.18 -13.85
C ASN A 259 29.04 -9.17 -15.02
N GLU A 260 28.63 -8.67 -16.16
CA GLU A 260 28.49 -9.43 -17.42
C GLU A 260 29.72 -9.29 -18.31
N GLY A 261 30.60 -8.36 -17.97
CA GLY A 261 31.80 -8.03 -18.69
C GLY A 261 32.97 -8.99 -18.49
N GLN A 262 34.07 -8.69 -19.17
CA GLN A 262 35.30 -9.44 -19.15
C GLN A 262 36.37 -8.81 -18.24
N VAL A 263 36.02 -7.73 -17.54
CA VAL A 263 36.89 -6.96 -16.63
C VAL A 263 36.19 -6.88 -15.26
N ASP A 264 36.94 -7.06 -14.18
CA ASP A 264 36.41 -6.80 -12.83
C ASP A 264 35.95 -5.36 -12.70
N GLY A 265 34.92 -5.10 -11.90
CA GLY A 265 34.37 -3.74 -11.75
C GLY A 265 33.99 -3.36 -10.33
N TYR A 266 33.85 -2.07 -10.11
CA TYR A 266 33.24 -1.45 -8.92
C TYR A 266 32.08 -0.57 -9.32
N VAL A 267 31.03 -0.57 -8.49
CA VAL A 267 29.95 0.40 -8.55
C VAL A 267 30.29 1.56 -7.63
N GLU A 268 30.60 2.71 -8.18
CA GLU A 268 30.99 3.89 -7.41
C GLU A 268 29.78 4.63 -6.85
N GLU A 269 28.66 4.69 -7.58
CA GLU A 269 27.40 5.29 -7.12
C GLU A 269 26.19 4.58 -7.75
N ILE A 270 25.18 4.33 -6.93
CA ILE A 270 23.83 3.90 -7.35
C ILE A 270 22.87 5.04 -7.01
N LYS A 271 22.02 5.42 -7.95
CA LYS A 271 20.89 6.32 -7.74
C LYS A 271 19.57 5.56 -7.74
N ASP A 272 18.62 6.03 -6.96
CA ASP A 272 17.24 5.55 -6.93
C ASP A 272 16.31 6.75 -7.09
N HIS A 273 15.46 6.73 -8.12
CA HIS A 273 14.61 7.83 -8.54
C HIS A 273 13.21 7.64 -8.00
N LEU A 274 12.92 8.26 -6.85
CA LEU A 274 11.65 8.10 -6.14
C LEU A 274 10.51 8.87 -6.83
N PRO A 275 9.42 8.20 -7.20
CA PRO A 275 8.19 8.88 -7.59
C PRO A 275 7.57 9.61 -6.40
N ASP A 276 6.62 10.51 -6.65
CA ASP A 276 5.99 11.33 -5.60
C ASP A 276 5.30 10.50 -4.50
N GLN A 277 4.87 9.31 -4.83
CA GLN A 277 4.18 8.38 -3.95
C GLN A 277 5.10 7.56 -3.05
N LEU A 278 6.42 7.72 -3.17
CA LEU A 278 7.39 7.07 -2.29
C LEU A 278 8.19 8.11 -1.50
N GLU A 279 8.23 7.93 -0.19
CA GLU A 279 9.00 8.75 0.74
C GLU A 279 10.22 7.98 1.26
N PHE A 280 11.40 8.59 1.18
CA PHE A 280 12.62 8.03 1.75
C PHE A 280 12.60 8.06 3.27
N ILE A 281 12.81 6.93 3.92
CA ILE A 281 12.83 6.83 5.38
C ILE A 281 14.28 6.95 5.89
N LYS A 282 14.75 8.17 6.14
CA LYS A 282 16.13 8.47 6.55
C LYS A 282 16.61 7.65 7.76
N ASP A 283 15.73 7.45 8.73
CA ASP A 283 16.08 6.78 10.00
C ASP A 283 15.89 5.26 9.99
N ASN A 284 15.47 4.67 8.87
CA ASN A 284 15.35 3.23 8.69
C ASN A 284 16.72 2.54 8.80
N GLU A 285 16.77 1.40 9.49
CA GLU A 285 18.02 0.66 9.72
C GLU A 285 18.66 0.15 8.42
N THR A 286 17.84 -0.31 7.45
CA THR A 286 18.32 -0.72 6.13
C THR A 286 18.98 0.45 5.41
N ASN A 287 18.35 1.63 5.40
CA ASN A 287 18.87 2.82 4.71
C ASN A 287 20.17 3.32 5.34
N LYS A 288 20.26 3.31 6.67
CA LYS A 288 21.50 3.64 7.41
C LYS A 288 22.62 2.63 7.12
N LYS A 289 22.31 1.34 7.10
CA LYS A 289 23.29 0.28 6.83
C LYS A 289 23.95 0.46 5.46
N TYR A 290 23.16 0.76 4.44
CA TYR A 290 23.64 0.93 3.07
C TYR A 290 24.00 2.38 2.70
N GLY A 291 24.03 3.30 3.67
CA GLY A 291 24.52 4.65 3.51
C GLY A 291 23.72 5.52 2.53
N TRP A 292 22.42 5.28 2.37
CA TRP A 292 21.57 6.05 1.50
C TRP A 292 21.41 7.49 1.97
N THR A 293 21.53 8.44 1.04
CA THR A 293 21.35 9.88 1.28
C THR A 293 20.52 10.49 0.17
N VAL A 294 19.79 11.56 0.48
CA VAL A 294 19.07 12.35 -0.53
C VAL A 294 20.07 13.17 -1.31
N ASP A 295 19.92 13.23 -2.64
CA ASP A 295 20.76 14.08 -3.49
C ASP A 295 20.55 15.57 -3.15
N SER A 296 21.63 16.35 -3.25
CA SER A 296 21.60 17.77 -2.88
C SER A 296 20.87 18.66 -3.87
N THR A 297 20.69 18.19 -5.09
CA THR A 297 20.09 18.94 -6.21
C THR A 297 18.67 18.50 -6.51
N ASP A 298 18.32 17.23 -6.21
CA ASP A 298 16.99 16.67 -6.42
C ASP A 298 16.54 15.83 -5.22
N SER A 299 15.55 16.31 -4.50
CA SER A 299 15.00 15.62 -3.32
C SER A 299 14.27 14.29 -3.64
N LYS A 300 13.99 14.04 -4.91
CA LYS A 300 13.40 12.78 -5.39
C LYS A 300 14.46 11.75 -5.81
N VAL A 301 15.72 12.11 -5.79
CA VAL A 301 16.83 11.19 -6.03
C VAL A 301 17.53 10.89 -4.71
N ILE A 302 17.66 9.61 -4.41
CA ILE A 302 18.49 9.13 -3.32
C ILE A 302 19.65 8.32 -3.89
N LYS A 303 20.79 8.36 -3.20
CA LYS A 303 22.01 7.73 -3.70
C LYS A 303 22.85 7.07 -2.62
N THR A 304 23.64 6.09 -3.03
CA THR A 304 24.60 5.41 -2.19
C THR A 304 25.87 5.07 -2.91
N SER A 305 27.01 5.23 -2.21
CA SER A 305 28.34 4.73 -2.64
C SER A 305 28.77 3.51 -1.85
N TYR A 306 27.83 2.76 -1.26
CA TYR A 306 28.14 1.62 -0.37
C TYR A 306 29.04 0.57 -1.02
N LEU A 307 28.86 0.32 -2.33
CA LEU A 307 29.62 -0.65 -3.12
C LEU A 307 30.88 -0.06 -3.78
N SER A 308 31.21 1.20 -3.52
CA SER A 308 32.39 1.85 -4.13
C SER A 308 33.69 1.26 -3.62
N LYS A 309 34.73 1.38 -4.43
CA LYS A 309 36.11 1.02 -4.04
C LYS A 309 36.56 1.80 -2.80
N ALA A 310 36.17 3.08 -2.67
CA ALA A 310 36.52 3.93 -1.55
C ALA A 310 35.88 3.50 -0.22
N ASN A 311 34.75 2.82 -0.25
CA ASN A 311 34.02 2.34 0.95
C ASN A 311 34.35 0.92 1.37
N GLU A 312 35.33 0.28 0.73
CA GLU A 312 35.79 -1.06 1.13
C GLU A 312 36.38 -1.06 2.54
N LYS A 313 35.98 -2.02 3.34
CA LYS A 313 36.64 -2.30 4.62
C LYS A 313 37.84 -3.23 4.48
N VAL A 314 37.81 -4.08 3.48
CA VAL A 314 38.89 -4.99 3.09
C VAL A 314 39.05 -4.86 1.58
N ALA A 315 40.30 -4.75 1.09
CA ALA A 315 40.59 -4.59 -0.34
C ALA A 315 39.94 -5.70 -1.19
N GLY A 316 39.19 -5.30 -2.21
CA GLY A 316 38.43 -6.17 -3.09
C GLY A 316 37.09 -6.68 -2.53
N GLU A 317 36.67 -6.23 -1.32
CA GLU A 317 35.38 -6.65 -0.73
C GLU A 317 34.19 -6.24 -1.60
N ASN A 318 34.22 -5.07 -2.20
CA ASN A 318 33.14 -4.53 -3.05
C ASN A 318 33.34 -4.85 -4.54
N LYS A 319 34.53 -5.35 -4.92
CA LYS A 319 34.81 -5.70 -6.30
C LYS A 319 33.85 -6.78 -6.81
N ILE A 320 33.32 -6.60 -7.99
CA ILE A 320 32.48 -7.57 -8.70
C ILE A 320 33.34 -8.23 -9.77
N PRO A 321 33.78 -9.48 -9.56
CA PRO A 321 34.63 -10.20 -10.53
C PRO A 321 33.94 -10.32 -11.89
N ALA A 322 34.75 -10.26 -12.95
CA ALA A 322 34.32 -10.50 -14.32
C ALA A 322 33.58 -11.82 -14.51
N PHE A 323 32.73 -11.90 -15.52
CA PHE A 323 32.04 -13.14 -15.88
C PHE A 323 33.05 -14.26 -16.18
N ASP A 324 32.94 -15.37 -15.46
CA ASP A 324 33.85 -16.50 -15.55
C ASP A 324 33.50 -17.51 -16.68
N GLY A 325 32.48 -17.19 -17.50
CA GLY A 325 31.95 -18.08 -18.53
C GLY A 325 30.93 -19.09 -18.02
N THR A 326 30.58 -19.07 -16.72
CA THR A 326 29.61 -20.00 -16.11
C THR A 326 28.57 -19.30 -15.26
N THR A 327 28.99 -18.47 -14.32
CA THR A 327 28.13 -17.78 -13.37
C THR A 327 28.50 -16.30 -13.28
N LEU A 328 27.50 -15.45 -13.09
CA LEU A 328 27.70 -14.02 -12.85
C LEU A 328 28.01 -13.78 -11.35
N SER A 329 29.05 -13.00 -11.10
CA SER A 329 29.31 -12.42 -9.78
C SER A 329 28.37 -11.23 -9.56
N TYR A 330 27.96 -10.97 -8.30
CA TYR A 330 27.10 -9.84 -7.96
C TYR A 330 27.35 -9.25 -6.58
N LYS A 331 26.90 -8.02 -6.36
CA LYS A 331 26.78 -7.35 -5.07
C LYS A 331 25.37 -6.75 -4.92
N GLU A 332 24.97 -6.49 -3.67
CA GLU A 332 23.61 -5.98 -3.38
C GLU A 332 23.64 -4.79 -2.43
N VAL A 333 22.73 -3.87 -2.66
CA VAL A 333 22.28 -2.87 -1.68
C VAL A 333 20.78 -2.96 -1.53
N LYS A 334 20.25 -2.45 -0.39
CA LYS A 334 18.81 -2.41 -0.15
C LYS A 334 18.39 -1.02 0.26
N VAL A 335 17.16 -0.66 -0.11
CA VAL A 335 16.56 0.62 0.25
C VAL A 335 15.12 0.41 0.70
N ALA A 336 14.68 1.15 1.72
CA ALA A 336 13.34 1.11 2.26
C ALA A 336 12.65 2.46 2.07
N CYS A 337 11.47 2.46 1.45
CA CYS A 337 10.64 3.63 1.21
C CYS A 337 9.23 3.40 1.75
N LYS A 338 8.57 4.48 2.16
CA LYS A 338 7.17 4.47 2.62
C LYS A 338 6.26 4.91 1.49
N VAL A 339 5.15 4.20 1.31
CA VAL A 339 4.10 4.59 0.37
C VAL A 339 3.29 5.73 0.96
N VAL A 340 3.20 6.85 0.25
CA VAL A 340 2.49 8.06 0.69
C VAL A 340 1.40 8.47 -0.31
N SER A 341 0.38 9.17 0.17
CA SER A 341 -0.71 9.65 -0.67
C SER A 341 -0.29 10.85 -1.49
N THR A 342 -0.78 10.92 -2.73
CA THR A 342 -0.72 12.10 -3.62
C THR A 342 -2.09 12.33 -4.25
N ASP A 343 -2.35 13.54 -4.75
CA ASP A 343 -3.58 13.85 -5.47
C ASP A 343 -3.23 14.41 -6.87
N PRO A 344 -3.57 13.71 -7.96
CA PRO A 344 -4.21 12.39 -7.99
C PRO A 344 -3.27 11.25 -7.59
N MET A 345 -3.84 10.13 -7.09
CA MET A 345 -3.08 8.92 -6.78
C MET A 345 -3.07 7.98 -7.99
N PRO A 346 -1.90 7.59 -8.53
CA PRO A 346 -1.84 6.67 -9.66
C PRO A 346 -2.21 5.25 -9.23
N SER A 347 -2.79 4.46 -10.13
CA SER A 347 -3.09 3.04 -9.88
C SER A 347 -1.84 2.18 -9.71
N LYS A 348 -0.72 2.61 -10.30
CA LYS A 348 0.59 1.94 -10.20
C LYS A 348 1.66 2.96 -9.89
N ILE A 349 2.60 2.58 -9.03
CA ILE A 349 3.74 3.38 -8.63
C ILE A 349 4.98 2.65 -9.11
N THR A 350 5.79 3.30 -9.95
CA THR A 350 7.02 2.74 -10.51
C THR A 350 8.23 3.40 -9.85
N ASN A 351 9.14 2.59 -9.33
CA ASN A 351 10.40 3.03 -8.73
C ASN A 351 11.57 2.47 -9.53
N LEU A 352 12.50 3.32 -9.98
CA LEU A 352 13.61 2.99 -10.85
C LEU A 352 14.95 3.27 -10.15
N ALA A 353 15.96 2.46 -10.41
CA ALA A 353 17.34 2.68 -9.98
C ALA A 353 18.31 2.44 -11.14
N ASP A 354 19.45 3.10 -11.07
CA ASP A 354 20.52 3.01 -12.07
C ASP A 354 21.92 2.98 -11.41
N ILE A 355 22.90 2.52 -12.18
CA ILE A 355 24.30 2.68 -11.85
C ILE A 355 24.75 4.01 -12.45
N SER A 356 24.94 5.02 -11.62
CA SER A 356 25.30 6.37 -12.08
C SER A 356 26.81 6.63 -12.16
N ASP A 357 27.63 5.77 -11.54
CA ASP A 357 29.09 5.84 -11.64
C ASP A 357 29.72 4.47 -11.38
N PHE A 358 30.73 4.11 -12.17
CA PHE A 358 31.45 2.86 -12.10
C PHE A 358 32.92 3.00 -12.52
N THR A 359 33.74 2.02 -12.11
CA THR A 359 35.18 1.91 -12.48
C THR A 359 35.55 0.46 -12.72
N ASP A 360 36.66 0.22 -13.41
CA ASP A 360 37.22 -1.12 -13.52
C ASP A 360 37.80 -1.62 -12.18
N GLY A 361 38.30 -2.85 -12.15
CA GLY A 361 38.90 -3.47 -10.96
C GLY A 361 40.14 -2.75 -10.41
N GLU A 362 40.73 -1.83 -11.18
CA GLU A 362 41.84 -0.99 -10.77
C GLU A 362 41.40 0.43 -10.34
N GLY A 363 40.12 0.79 -10.55
CA GLY A 363 39.54 2.09 -10.23
C GLY A 363 39.70 3.11 -11.33
N ASN A 364 39.93 2.68 -12.57
CA ASN A 364 39.98 3.56 -13.71
C ASN A 364 38.57 3.77 -14.29
N LYS A 365 38.27 4.96 -14.82
CA LYS A 365 37.08 5.21 -15.60
C LYS A 365 37.07 4.34 -16.85
N VAL A 366 35.96 3.73 -17.13
CA VAL A 366 35.71 2.85 -18.27
C VAL A 366 34.36 3.18 -18.87
N THR A 367 34.13 2.69 -20.08
CA THR A 367 32.83 2.80 -20.77
C THR A 367 32.13 1.45 -20.65
N ASP A 368 30.87 1.44 -20.25
CA ASP A 368 30.05 0.27 -20.30
C ASP A 368 29.69 -0.11 -21.73
N ARG A 369 29.50 -1.41 -21.98
CA ARG A 369 29.36 -1.95 -23.34
C ARG A 369 28.07 -1.51 -24.04
N ASP A 370 26.97 -1.50 -23.32
CA ASP A 370 25.63 -1.31 -23.87
C ASP A 370 24.72 -0.34 -23.06
N SER A 371 25.25 0.28 -22.01
CA SER A 371 24.55 1.24 -21.17
C SER A 371 25.20 2.63 -21.18
N LYS A 372 24.44 3.67 -20.81
CA LYS A 372 24.88 5.06 -20.72
C LYS A 372 24.61 5.67 -19.35
N GLU A 373 25.63 6.32 -18.81
CA GLU A 373 25.50 7.06 -17.55
C GLU A 373 24.47 8.20 -17.63
N ASP A 374 23.76 8.46 -16.51
CA ASP A 374 22.89 9.62 -16.26
C ASP A 374 21.79 9.91 -17.30
N ASN A 375 21.28 8.92 -17.99
CA ASN A 375 20.21 9.09 -18.97
C ASN A 375 18.81 8.68 -18.45
N VAL A 376 18.73 8.35 -17.17
CA VAL A 376 17.53 7.79 -16.54
C VAL A 376 16.38 8.79 -16.42
N LYS A 377 15.16 8.33 -16.74
CA LYS A 377 13.90 9.03 -16.49
C LYS A 377 12.91 8.09 -15.79
N ILE A 378 12.13 8.61 -14.84
CA ILE A 378 11.09 7.83 -14.18
C ILE A 378 10.08 7.37 -15.24
N PRO A 379 9.88 6.05 -15.41
CA PRO A 379 8.99 5.53 -16.44
C PRO A 379 7.53 5.71 -16.07
N GLU A 380 6.69 5.97 -17.08
CA GLU A 380 5.26 5.74 -17.00
C GLU A 380 4.99 4.23 -16.99
N ASP A 381 3.71 3.82 -16.83
CA ASP A 381 3.37 2.39 -16.85
C ASP A 381 3.83 1.70 -18.14
N ARG A 382 4.53 0.57 -17.99
CA ARG A 382 5.12 -0.16 -19.10
C ARG A 382 4.57 -1.58 -19.18
N PRO A 383 3.74 -1.89 -20.16
CA PRO A 383 3.46 -3.27 -20.53
C PRO A 383 4.64 -3.85 -21.31
N GLY A 384 5.14 -5.01 -20.92
CA GLY A 384 6.15 -5.77 -21.65
C GLY A 384 7.59 -5.35 -21.39
N TYR A 385 8.02 -5.49 -20.15
CA TYR A 385 9.41 -5.36 -19.76
C TYR A 385 10.31 -6.38 -20.43
N LYS A 386 11.42 -5.90 -21.00
CA LYS A 386 12.52 -6.72 -21.51
C LYS A 386 13.84 -6.14 -21.05
N ASP A 387 14.72 -7.00 -20.62
CA ASP A 387 15.96 -6.71 -19.91
C ASP A 387 17.21 -6.89 -20.80
N ASP A 388 17.07 -6.77 -22.11
CA ASP A 388 18.03 -7.30 -23.05
C ASP A 388 18.38 -6.38 -24.24
N GLU A 389 18.01 -5.08 -24.20
CA GLU A 389 18.24 -4.21 -25.37
C GLU A 389 18.72 -2.80 -24.98
N SER A 390 19.89 -2.42 -25.44
CA SER A 390 20.34 -1.02 -25.50
C SER A 390 19.76 -0.30 -26.71
N LYS A 391 19.31 0.96 -26.55
CA LYS A 391 18.78 1.79 -27.64
C LYS A 391 19.38 3.20 -27.61
N LYS A 392 19.28 3.89 -28.77
CA LYS A 392 19.76 5.28 -28.89
C LYS A 392 18.98 6.23 -27.98
N ASP A 393 17.69 6.03 -27.83
CA ASP A 393 16.84 6.76 -26.89
C ASP A 393 16.63 5.91 -25.65
N TYR A 394 16.79 6.51 -24.48
CA TYR A 394 16.58 5.81 -23.21
C TYR A 394 15.17 5.19 -23.11
N VAL A 395 15.15 3.94 -22.79
CA VAL A 395 13.93 3.18 -22.55
C VAL A 395 14.12 2.39 -21.26
N PRO A 396 13.41 2.70 -20.16
CA PRO A 396 13.59 2.04 -18.88
C PRO A 396 13.55 0.52 -18.96
N GLY A 397 14.55 -0.14 -18.38
CA GLY A 397 14.70 -1.58 -18.38
C GLY A 397 15.08 -2.19 -19.74
N GLN A 398 15.65 -1.39 -20.64
CA GLN A 398 16.23 -1.87 -21.90
C GLN A 398 17.75 -1.64 -21.97
N GLU A 399 18.27 -0.69 -21.22
CA GLU A 399 19.67 -0.68 -20.84
C GLU A 399 19.81 -1.56 -19.60
N ASP A 400 20.91 -2.25 -19.43
CA ASP A 400 21.00 -3.25 -18.38
C ASP A 400 21.61 -2.71 -17.07
N ASP A 401 22.07 -1.48 -17.05
CA ASP A 401 22.54 -0.77 -15.85
C ASP A 401 21.41 -0.06 -15.08
N ASP A 402 20.17 -0.09 -15.58
CA ASP A 402 18.98 0.40 -14.92
C ASP A 402 17.89 -0.67 -14.79
N ASP A 403 17.07 -0.55 -13.78
CA ASP A 403 15.89 -1.41 -13.62
C ASP A 403 14.83 -0.77 -12.72
N PHE A 404 13.59 -1.18 -12.90
CA PHE A 404 12.47 -0.66 -12.15
C PHE A 404 11.63 -1.75 -11.49
N GLU A 405 10.91 -1.36 -10.46
CA GLU A 405 9.94 -2.23 -9.79
C GLU A 405 8.64 -1.48 -9.58
N LYS A 406 7.53 -2.20 -9.51
CA LYS A 406 6.20 -1.62 -9.41
C LYS A 406 5.45 -2.08 -8.17
N VAL A 407 4.71 -1.15 -7.58
CA VAL A 407 3.68 -1.45 -6.59
C VAL A 407 2.33 -0.93 -7.08
N THR A 408 1.25 -1.59 -6.68
CA THR A 408 -0.12 -1.13 -6.88
C THR A 408 -0.79 -0.96 -5.53
N LEU A 409 -1.53 0.12 -5.37
CA LEU A 409 -2.30 0.32 -4.16
C LEU A 409 -3.47 -0.64 -4.12
N VAL A 410 -3.61 -1.27 -2.99
CA VAL A 410 -4.84 -1.94 -2.61
C VAL A 410 -5.55 -1.09 -1.58
N LYS A 411 -6.83 -1.06 -1.68
CA LYS A 411 -7.71 -0.31 -0.82
C LYS A 411 -8.02 -1.12 0.42
N PHE A 412 -7.80 -0.53 1.57
CA PHE A 412 -8.33 -1.01 2.83
C PHE A 412 -9.58 -0.20 3.14
N ASP A 413 -10.65 -0.88 3.53
CA ASP A 413 -11.95 -0.24 3.65
C ASP A 413 -12.87 -1.12 4.53
N LEU A 414 -13.17 -0.67 5.72
CA LEU A 414 -14.09 -1.33 6.64
C LEU A 414 -15.30 -0.44 6.91
N SER A 415 -16.48 -0.93 6.59
CA SER A 415 -17.73 -0.23 6.89
C SER A 415 -18.47 -0.83 8.08
N LEU A 416 -19.24 -0.01 8.79
CA LEU A 416 -20.00 -0.39 9.97
C LEU A 416 -21.48 -0.13 9.78
N ARG A 417 -22.32 -1.08 10.21
CA ARG A 417 -23.79 -0.88 10.28
C ARG A 417 -24.30 -1.30 11.63
N LYS A 418 -25.09 -0.42 12.24
CA LYS A 418 -25.70 -0.61 13.55
C LYS A 418 -27.20 -0.77 13.43
N PHE A 419 -27.77 -1.80 14.08
CA PHE A 419 -29.20 -2.08 14.04
C PHE A 419 -29.66 -2.84 15.29
N ILE A 420 -30.94 -2.64 15.67
CA ILE A 420 -31.52 -3.34 16.82
C ILE A 420 -31.91 -4.75 16.40
N THR A 421 -31.47 -5.74 17.17
CA THR A 421 -31.79 -7.17 16.96
C THR A 421 -32.68 -7.78 18.01
N ALA A 422 -32.86 -7.13 19.15
CA ALA A 422 -33.85 -7.58 20.12
C ALA A 422 -34.31 -6.45 21.06
N VAL A 423 -35.55 -6.55 21.53
CA VAL A 423 -36.05 -5.83 22.71
C VAL A 423 -36.45 -6.87 23.75
N ASN A 424 -35.81 -6.82 24.92
CA ASN A 424 -35.81 -7.91 25.92
C ASN A 424 -35.40 -9.25 25.25
N ASN A 425 -36.31 -10.22 25.23
CA ASN A 425 -36.09 -11.54 24.62
C ASN A 425 -36.79 -11.68 23.24
N THR A 426 -37.38 -10.60 22.71
CA THR A 426 -38.08 -10.65 21.43
C THR A 426 -37.10 -10.22 20.32
N GLU A 427 -36.81 -11.16 19.42
CA GLU A 427 -35.94 -10.93 18.28
C GLU A 427 -36.59 -10.02 17.23
N ILE A 428 -35.79 -9.17 16.61
CA ILE A 428 -36.14 -8.27 15.50
C ILE A 428 -35.20 -8.57 14.34
N THR A 429 -35.69 -9.22 13.29
CA THR A 429 -34.90 -9.58 12.11
C THR A 429 -35.11 -8.64 10.94
N SER A 430 -36.17 -7.83 10.95
CA SER A 430 -36.53 -6.91 9.87
C SER A 430 -35.56 -5.74 9.70
N ARG A 431 -34.67 -5.51 10.66
CA ARG A 431 -33.71 -4.42 10.65
C ARG A 431 -32.31 -4.85 10.18
N ILE A 432 -32.10 -6.12 9.88
CA ILE A 432 -30.81 -6.61 9.37
C ILE A 432 -30.54 -5.99 7.99
N PRO A 433 -29.40 -5.32 7.77
CA PRO A 433 -29.08 -4.66 6.51
C PRO A 433 -29.09 -5.62 5.32
N GLN A 434 -29.75 -5.23 4.24
CA GLN A 434 -29.64 -5.86 2.94
C GLN A 434 -28.55 -5.15 2.16
N VAL A 435 -27.56 -5.90 1.67
CA VAL A 435 -26.36 -5.35 1.04
C VAL A 435 -26.47 -5.44 -0.47
N ASP A 436 -26.30 -4.32 -1.17
CA ASP A 436 -26.14 -4.24 -2.62
C ASP A 436 -24.71 -3.79 -2.94
N VAL A 437 -23.91 -4.70 -3.46
CA VAL A 437 -22.49 -4.47 -3.81
C VAL A 437 -22.29 -3.90 -5.22
N THR A 438 -23.37 -3.62 -5.95
CA THR A 438 -23.27 -3.09 -7.31
C THR A 438 -22.44 -1.82 -7.41
N PRO A 439 -22.56 -0.81 -6.51
CA PRO A 439 -21.77 0.41 -6.58
C PRO A 439 -20.25 0.20 -6.46
N ILE A 440 -19.84 -0.77 -5.64
CA ILE A 440 -18.40 -1.13 -5.52
C ILE A 440 -17.94 -1.86 -6.79
N LYS A 441 -18.77 -2.77 -7.32
CA LYS A 441 -18.44 -3.57 -8.52
C LYS A 441 -18.26 -2.73 -9.77
N ASP A 442 -19.10 -1.73 -9.97
CA ASP A 442 -19.06 -0.87 -11.16
C ASP A 442 -18.20 0.38 -10.95
N GLY A 443 -17.65 0.57 -9.73
CA GLY A 443 -16.79 1.68 -9.37
C GLY A 443 -17.52 3.03 -9.24
N SER A 444 -18.87 3.03 -9.16
CA SER A 444 -19.66 4.26 -8.99
C SER A 444 -19.61 4.81 -7.56
N SER A 445 -19.20 3.96 -6.60
CA SER A 445 -18.99 4.34 -5.19
C SER A 445 -17.87 3.48 -4.58
N THR A 446 -17.24 3.98 -3.52
CA THR A 446 -16.33 3.24 -2.65
C THR A 446 -17.09 2.34 -1.70
N THR A 447 -18.31 2.71 -1.32
CA THR A 447 -19.17 2.05 -0.34
C THR A 447 -20.32 1.30 -1.00
N ALA A 448 -20.68 0.12 -0.48
CA ALA A 448 -21.88 -0.63 -0.84
C ALA A 448 -23.15 0.11 -0.41
N LYS A 449 -24.27 -0.24 -1.00
CA LYS A 449 -25.55 0.28 -0.55
C LYS A 449 -26.17 -0.66 0.48
N TYR A 450 -26.55 -0.10 1.63
CA TYR A 450 -27.18 -0.81 2.74
C TYR A 450 -28.62 -0.37 2.89
N ASP A 451 -29.55 -1.29 2.72
CA ASP A 451 -30.97 -1.04 2.90
C ASP A 451 -31.45 -1.67 4.21
N HIS A 452 -31.71 -0.84 5.20
CA HIS A 452 -32.31 -1.24 6.47
C HIS A 452 -33.08 -0.06 7.10
N PRO A 453 -34.17 -0.34 7.86
CA PRO A 453 -34.96 0.70 8.48
C PRO A 453 -34.16 1.54 9.49
N LYS A 454 -34.32 2.84 9.47
CA LYS A 454 -33.78 3.81 10.44
C LYS A 454 -34.85 4.59 11.19
N ASP A 455 -36.14 4.27 10.99
CA ASP A 455 -37.22 4.74 11.85
C ASP A 455 -37.03 4.22 13.28
N PRO A 456 -37.32 5.02 14.31
CA PRO A 456 -37.11 4.62 15.71
C PRO A 456 -37.92 3.37 16.10
N VAL A 457 -37.28 2.42 16.79
CA VAL A 457 -37.98 1.29 17.41
C VAL A 457 -38.69 1.81 18.65
N LEU A 458 -40.00 1.51 18.76
CA LEU A 458 -40.82 1.89 19.91
C LEU A 458 -40.52 0.98 21.10
N VAL A 459 -40.12 1.57 22.22
CA VAL A 459 -39.76 0.85 23.45
C VAL A 459 -40.28 1.58 24.66
N SER A 460 -40.57 0.87 25.77
CA SER A 460 -40.93 1.47 27.05
C SER A 460 -39.71 1.56 27.98
N ASN A 461 -39.78 2.46 28.92
CA ASN A 461 -38.83 2.55 30.03
C ASN A 461 -38.63 1.19 30.74
N GLY A 462 -37.41 0.88 31.16
CA GLY A 462 -37.01 -0.38 31.79
C GLY A 462 -36.84 -1.58 30.84
N LYS A 463 -37.03 -1.41 29.53
CA LYS A 463 -36.78 -2.47 28.56
C LYS A 463 -35.30 -2.53 28.18
N ILE A 464 -34.82 -3.76 27.90
CA ILE A 464 -33.45 -3.98 27.44
C ILE A 464 -33.45 -4.03 25.90
N VAL A 465 -32.69 -3.14 25.26
CA VAL A 465 -32.48 -3.12 23.83
C VAL A 465 -31.12 -3.71 23.50
N THR A 466 -31.09 -4.68 22.60
CA THR A 466 -29.85 -5.27 22.09
C THR A 466 -29.56 -4.77 20.68
N TYR A 467 -28.45 -4.09 20.53
CA TYR A 467 -27.92 -3.64 19.24
C TYR A 467 -26.93 -4.68 18.72
N THR A 468 -26.93 -4.88 17.42
CA THR A 468 -25.85 -5.56 16.68
C THR A 468 -25.11 -4.50 15.88
N ILE A 469 -23.80 -4.53 16.00
CA ILE A 469 -22.87 -3.74 15.19
C ILE A 469 -22.18 -4.72 14.28
N ARG A 470 -22.42 -4.57 12.98
CA ARG A 470 -21.86 -5.41 11.92
C ARG A 470 -20.81 -4.65 11.17
N VAL A 471 -19.59 -5.17 11.15
CA VAL A 471 -18.49 -4.66 10.35
C VAL A 471 -18.37 -5.50 9.09
N PHE A 472 -18.31 -4.82 7.94
CA PHE A 472 -18.06 -5.42 6.63
C PHE A 472 -16.68 -5.02 6.15
N ASN A 473 -16.12 -5.79 5.23
CA ASN A 473 -14.92 -5.41 4.49
C ASN A 473 -15.30 -5.14 3.03
N GLU A 474 -15.20 -3.88 2.62
CA GLU A 474 -15.47 -3.37 1.27
C GLU A 474 -14.19 -3.26 0.44
N GLY A 475 -13.04 -3.37 1.11
CA GLY A 475 -11.72 -3.20 0.52
C GLY A 475 -11.15 -4.42 -0.20
N GLU A 476 -9.97 -4.24 -0.74
CA GLU A 476 -9.21 -5.25 -1.48
C GLU A 476 -8.18 -5.99 -0.59
N MET A 477 -8.17 -5.69 0.72
CA MET A 477 -7.27 -6.29 1.71
C MET A 477 -8.05 -6.94 2.84
N ASP A 478 -7.56 -8.09 3.32
CA ASP A 478 -8.03 -8.70 4.57
C ASP A 478 -7.62 -7.82 5.76
N GLY A 479 -8.49 -7.68 6.76
CA GLY A 479 -8.19 -6.88 7.94
C GLY A 479 -9.05 -7.15 9.16
N TYR A 480 -8.83 -6.38 10.22
CA TYR A 480 -9.52 -6.48 11.50
C TYR A 480 -10.09 -5.13 11.92
N ALA A 481 -11.31 -5.11 12.46
CA ALA A 481 -11.80 -4.01 13.28
C ALA A 481 -11.21 -4.18 14.70
N SER A 482 -10.06 -3.57 14.93
CA SER A 482 -9.26 -3.79 16.13
C SER A 482 -9.90 -3.23 17.39
N GLU A 483 -10.70 -2.16 17.26
CA GLU A 483 -11.50 -1.59 18.34
C GLU A 483 -12.77 -0.94 17.78
N ILE A 484 -13.91 -1.21 18.42
CA ILE A 484 -15.19 -0.57 18.12
C ILE A 484 -15.59 0.24 19.34
N LYS A 485 -16.01 1.48 19.12
CA LYS A 485 -16.50 2.42 20.13
C LYS A 485 -17.98 2.69 19.94
N ASP A 486 -18.71 2.73 21.04
CA ASP A 486 -20.14 3.03 21.08
C ASP A 486 -20.40 4.13 22.11
N ASP A 487 -21.17 5.14 21.76
CA ASP A 487 -21.49 6.23 22.66
C ASP A 487 -22.61 5.82 23.64
N MET A 488 -22.61 6.43 24.82
CA MET A 488 -23.62 6.23 25.85
C MET A 488 -24.52 7.47 25.93
N PRO A 489 -25.59 7.59 25.11
CA PRO A 489 -26.50 8.72 25.21
C PRO A 489 -27.31 8.63 26.51
N GLN A 490 -27.65 9.79 27.08
CA GLN A 490 -28.55 9.83 28.22
C GLN A 490 -29.91 9.20 27.84
N GLY A 491 -30.40 8.29 28.68
CA GLY A 491 -31.58 7.48 28.39
C GLY A 491 -31.28 6.04 27.98
N LEU A 492 -30.00 5.72 27.73
CA LEU A 492 -29.53 4.34 27.56
C LEU A 492 -28.48 4.04 28.63
N LYS A 493 -28.82 3.13 29.54
CA LYS A 493 -27.94 2.72 30.64
C LYS A 493 -27.18 1.45 30.26
N PHE A 494 -25.88 1.48 30.25
CA PHE A 494 -25.05 0.31 30.02
C PHE A 494 -25.17 -0.71 31.16
N LEU A 495 -25.27 -2.01 30.83
CA LEU A 495 -25.45 -3.08 31.76
C LEU A 495 -24.15 -3.88 31.91
N THR A 496 -23.39 -3.62 32.97
CA THR A 496 -22.06 -4.23 33.23
C THR A 496 -22.09 -5.73 33.46
N ASP A 497 -23.20 -6.25 34.02
CA ASP A 497 -23.44 -7.67 34.34
C ASP A 497 -24.22 -8.41 33.26
N ASN A 498 -24.60 -7.76 32.17
CA ASN A 498 -25.34 -8.39 31.08
C ASN A 498 -24.44 -9.38 30.33
N LYS A 499 -24.96 -10.59 30.10
CA LYS A 499 -24.20 -11.68 29.43
C LYS A 499 -23.67 -11.28 28.05
N THR A 500 -24.46 -10.57 27.28
CA THR A 500 -24.05 -10.08 25.96
C THR A 500 -22.84 -9.12 26.08
N ASN A 501 -22.92 -8.16 27.02
CA ASN A 501 -21.85 -7.18 27.19
C ASN A 501 -20.55 -7.82 27.68
N ILE A 502 -20.65 -8.81 28.55
CA ILE A 502 -19.51 -9.62 29.03
C ILE A 502 -18.92 -10.46 27.89
N GLU A 503 -19.78 -11.15 27.11
CA GLU A 503 -19.34 -12.00 25.98
C GLU A 503 -18.53 -11.22 24.95
N TYR A 504 -19.01 -10.03 24.59
CA TYR A 504 -18.35 -9.15 23.63
C TYR A 504 -17.33 -8.18 24.25
N ARG A 505 -16.95 -8.38 25.53
CA ARG A 505 -15.83 -7.70 26.22
C ARG A 505 -15.94 -6.17 26.27
N TRP A 506 -17.16 -5.64 26.33
CA TRP A 506 -17.36 -4.21 26.41
C TRP A 506 -16.81 -3.62 27.70
N LYS A 507 -16.09 -2.50 27.60
CA LYS A 507 -15.51 -1.72 28.70
C LYS A 507 -15.97 -0.28 28.61
N MET A 508 -16.17 0.35 29.75
CA MET A 508 -16.59 1.75 29.82
C MET A 508 -15.38 2.68 29.81
N LEU A 509 -15.54 3.83 29.11
CA LEU A 509 -14.56 4.90 29.07
C LEU A 509 -15.13 6.20 29.65
N ASP A 510 -14.31 6.90 30.42
CA ASP A 510 -14.59 8.25 30.88
C ASP A 510 -14.38 9.31 29.75
N LYS A 511 -14.66 10.57 30.03
CA LYS A 511 -14.50 11.69 29.11
C LYS A 511 -13.05 11.90 28.61
N ASP A 512 -12.05 11.36 29.32
CA ASP A 512 -10.62 11.44 28.96
C ASP A 512 -10.16 10.18 28.21
N GLY A 513 -11.10 9.27 27.86
CA GLY A 513 -10.84 8.02 27.15
C GLY A 513 -10.19 6.93 28.00
N LYS A 514 -10.24 7.02 29.31
CA LYS A 514 -9.69 6.02 30.23
C LYS A 514 -10.75 5.03 30.67
N GLU A 515 -10.37 3.77 30.82
CA GLU A 515 -11.27 2.74 31.38
C GLU A 515 -11.76 3.15 32.78
N THR A 516 -13.06 3.05 33.02
CA THR A 516 -13.72 3.30 34.30
C THR A 516 -14.71 2.18 34.64
N GLU A 517 -14.87 1.88 35.92
CA GLU A 517 -15.93 1.01 36.41
C GLU A 517 -17.14 1.82 36.93
N ASN A 518 -17.03 3.14 36.95
CA ASN A 518 -18.07 4.03 37.42
C ASN A 518 -19.00 4.45 36.26
N LEU A 519 -20.26 3.99 36.34
CA LEU A 519 -21.29 4.32 35.33
C LEU A 519 -21.57 5.83 35.22
N ASP A 520 -21.44 6.58 36.30
CA ASP A 520 -21.71 8.02 36.30
C ASP A 520 -20.61 8.84 35.60
N GLU A 521 -19.43 8.27 35.44
CA GLU A 521 -18.30 8.89 34.75
C GLU A 521 -18.16 8.43 33.29
N ALA A 522 -18.80 7.29 32.96
CA ALA A 522 -18.73 6.71 31.64
C ALA A 522 -19.49 7.55 30.60
N VAL A 523 -18.84 7.82 29.46
CA VAL A 523 -19.43 8.55 28.34
C VAL A 523 -19.48 7.72 27.06
N SER A 524 -18.69 6.67 26.99
CA SER A 524 -18.66 5.72 25.88
C SER A 524 -18.21 4.34 26.35
N ILE A 525 -18.39 3.37 25.49
CA ILE A 525 -17.90 2.01 25.70
C ILE A 525 -17.08 1.55 24.50
N VAL A 526 -16.12 0.67 24.72
CA VAL A 526 -15.27 0.11 23.67
C VAL A 526 -15.18 -1.41 23.78
N THR A 527 -14.95 -2.06 22.66
CA THR A 527 -14.60 -3.49 22.61
C THR A 527 -13.49 -3.76 21.62
N ASP A 528 -12.55 -4.63 22.02
CA ASP A 528 -11.49 -5.20 21.19
C ASP A 528 -11.85 -6.61 20.67
N TYR A 529 -13.10 -7.04 20.79
CA TYR A 529 -13.52 -8.42 20.53
C TYR A 529 -13.17 -8.92 19.12
N LEU A 530 -13.23 -8.05 18.12
CA LEU A 530 -12.90 -8.38 16.73
C LEU A 530 -11.42 -8.16 16.38
N SER A 531 -10.56 -7.82 17.34
CA SER A 531 -9.13 -7.68 17.10
C SER A 531 -8.46 -9.04 16.83
N LYS A 532 -7.28 -8.98 16.23
CA LYS A 532 -6.44 -10.14 15.99
C LYS A 532 -6.01 -10.83 17.30
N GLU A 533 -5.74 -10.05 18.35
CA GLU A 533 -5.30 -10.54 19.65
C GLU A 533 -6.38 -11.33 20.38
N GLN A 534 -7.65 -11.08 20.07
CA GLN A 534 -8.80 -11.74 20.72
C GLN A 534 -9.34 -12.95 19.96
N GLU A 535 -8.68 -13.35 18.88
CA GLU A 535 -9.07 -14.53 18.12
C GLU A 535 -9.02 -15.82 18.95
N LYS A 536 -10.12 -16.56 18.97
CA LYS A 536 -10.16 -17.88 19.59
C LYS A 536 -9.46 -18.95 18.75
N THR A 537 -9.46 -18.75 17.45
CA THR A 537 -8.75 -19.57 16.45
C THR A 537 -8.23 -18.63 15.37
N ALA A 538 -7.05 -18.91 14.79
CA ALA A 538 -6.44 -18.05 13.79
C ALA A 538 -7.40 -17.73 12.62
N GLY A 539 -7.60 -16.46 12.35
CA GLY A 539 -8.48 -15.94 11.31
C GLY A 539 -9.98 -15.93 11.64
N ALA A 540 -10.37 -16.21 12.90
CA ALA A 540 -11.79 -16.21 13.30
C ALA A 540 -12.42 -14.80 13.22
N ASN A 541 -11.64 -13.78 13.55
CA ASN A 541 -12.08 -12.38 13.52
C ASN A 541 -11.70 -11.67 12.22
N LEU A 542 -10.85 -12.31 11.39
CA LEU A 542 -10.40 -11.73 10.14
C LEU A 542 -11.57 -11.48 9.18
N LEU A 543 -11.70 -10.25 8.73
CA LEU A 543 -12.62 -9.83 7.68
C LEU A 543 -11.91 -9.97 6.34
N LYS A 544 -12.41 -10.90 5.51
CA LYS A 544 -11.85 -11.15 4.18
C LYS A 544 -12.15 -10.00 3.24
N ALA A 545 -11.17 -9.65 2.41
CA ALA A 545 -11.35 -8.71 1.32
C ALA A 545 -12.56 -9.04 0.45
N PHE A 546 -13.18 -8.01 -0.11
CA PHE A 546 -14.28 -8.18 -1.06
C PHE A 546 -13.88 -9.10 -2.21
N ASP A 547 -14.65 -10.18 -2.40
CA ASP A 547 -14.35 -11.23 -3.39
C ASP A 547 -14.92 -10.94 -4.80
N GLY A 548 -15.54 -9.75 -4.99
CA GLY A 548 -16.24 -9.38 -6.21
C GLY A 548 -17.69 -9.84 -6.28
N GLU A 549 -18.19 -10.59 -5.30
CA GLU A 549 -19.58 -11.08 -5.27
C GLU A 549 -20.29 -10.69 -3.97
N LYS A 550 -19.66 -10.86 -2.83
CA LYS A 550 -20.24 -10.60 -1.51
C LYS A 550 -19.21 -10.05 -0.53
N LEU A 551 -19.67 -9.27 0.43
CA LEU A 551 -18.86 -8.77 1.54
C LEU A 551 -18.75 -9.83 2.64
N ASP A 552 -17.58 -9.99 3.22
CA ASP A 552 -17.41 -10.70 4.48
C ASP A 552 -17.76 -9.77 5.65
N TYR A 553 -18.27 -10.31 6.76
CA TYR A 553 -18.66 -9.51 7.91
C TYR A 553 -18.42 -10.22 9.24
N ARG A 554 -18.33 -9.42 10.31
CA ARG A 554 -18.32 -9.87 11.70
C ARG A 554 -19.27 -9.02 12.53
N ASP A 555 -19.87 -9.64 13.55
CA ASP A 555 -20.83 -9.01 14.44
C ASP A 555 -20.30 -8.90 15.87
N VAL A 556 -20.55 -7.76 16.50
CA VAL A 556 -20.55 -7.60 17.95
C VAL A 556 -21.91 -7.12 18.41
N LYS A 557 -22.28 -7.45 19.65
CA LYS A 557 -23.57 -7.05 20.22
C LYS A 557 -23.36 -6.29 21.51
N VAL A 558 -24.25 -5.34 21.77
CA VAL A 558 -24.29 -4.57 23.01
C VAL A 558 -25.71 -4.41 23.51
N ALA A 559 -25.92 -4.44 24.80
CA ALA A 559 -27.23 -4.32 25.45
C ALA A 559 -27.26 -3.12 26.40
N PHE A 560 -28.34 -2.33 26.28
CA PHE A 560 -28.65 -1.20 27.15
C PHE A 560 -30.03 -1.32 27.74
N GLU A 561 -30.21 -0.84 28.95
CA GLU A 561 -31.53 -0.62 29.56
C GLU A 561 -32.03 0.79 29.16
N VAL A 562 -33.23 0.86 28.64
CA VAL A 562 -33.89 2.14 28.33
C VAL A 562 -34.33 2.80 29.65
N THR A 563 -33.92 4.03 29.84
CA THR A 563 -34.33 4.88 30.97
C THR A 563 -35.06 6.11 30.48
N GLU A 564 -35.56 6.94 31.36
CA GLU A 564 -36.29 8.13 31.00
C GLU A 564 -35.43 9.10 30.17
N PRO A 565 -35.87 9.49 28.98
CA PRO A 565 -35.10 10.42 28.14
C PRO A 565 -35.26 11.87 28.61
N ASN A 566 -34.26 12.68 28.35
CA ASN A 566 -34.29 14.12 28.63
C ASN A 566 -34.70 14.98 27.44
N THR A 567 -35.06 14.36 26.31
CA THR A 567 -35.44 15.05 25.08
C THR A 567 -36.97 15.07 24.92
N SER A 568 -37.52 16.18 24.45
CA SER A 568 -38.97 16.36 24.26
C SER A 568 -39.60 15.44 23.22
N ASP A 569 -38.81 14.99 22.22
CA ASP A 569 -39.26 14.04 21.19
C ASP A 569 -39.12 12.56 21.65
N ARG A 570 -38.48 12.37 22.80
CA ARG A 570 -38.25 11.08 23.45
C ARG A 570 -37.51 10.07 22.52
N ILE A 571 -36.72 10.56 21.57
CA ILE A 571 -35.90 9.76 20.66
C ILE A 571 -34.47 9.70 21.21
N LEU A 572 -33.98 8.49 21.45
CA LEU A 572 -32.59 8.21 21.82
C LEU A 572 -31.84 7.74 20.59
N ILE A 573 -30.76 8.43 20.26
CA ILE A 573 -29.86 8.07 19.16
C ILE A 573 -28.60 7.48 19.78
N ASN A 574 -28.28 6.26 19.38
CA ASN A 574 -27.08 5.57 19.80
C ASN A 574 -26.17 5.33 18.59
N GLN A 575 -24.93 5.78 18.66
CA GLN A 575 -23.97 5.75 17.56
C GLN A 575 -22.77 4.86 17.88
N ALA A 576 -22.22 4.22 16.86
CA ALA A 576 -21.02 3.42 16.97
C ALA A 576 -20.09 3.69 15.79
N GLN A 577 -18.80 3.50 16.01
CA GLN A 577 -17.76 3.69 15.00
C GLN A 577 -16.63 2.67 15.18
N ILE A 578 -15.88 2.42 14.10
CA ILE A 578 -14.61 1.74 14.19
C ILE A 578 -13.59 2.76 14.69
N SER A 579 -13.04 2.54 15.89
CA SER A 579 -12.06 3.46 16.47
C SER A 579 -10.61 3.04 16.19
N LYS A 580 -10.37 1.76 15.86
CA LYS A 580 -9.09 1.26 15.38
C LYS A 580 -9.29 0.09 14.43
N ASP A 581 -8.49 0.07 13.39
CA ASP A 581 -8.41 -1.01 12.41
C ASP A 581 -6.97 -1.49 12.20
N SER A 582 -6.80 -2.59 11.49
CA SER A 582 -5.48 -3.09 11.11
C SER A 582 -5.56 -4.05 9.93
N ASP A 583 -4.44 -4.24 9.22
CA ASP A 583 -4.31 -5.29 8.21
C ASP A 583 -4.30 -6.70 8.84
N LYS A 584 -4.26 -7.74 8.00
CA LYS A 584 -4.20 -9.15 8.45
C LYS A 584 -2.98 -9.48 9.33
N ASP A 585 -1.92 -8.66 9.26
CA ASP A 585 -0.69 -8.84 10.03
C ASP A 585 -0.72 -8.06 11.35
N GLY A 586 -1.75 -7.21 11.56
CA GLY A 586 -1.93 -6.37 12.75
C GLY A 586 -1.19 -5.03 12.66
N ASN A 587 -0.79 -4.59 11.46
CA ASN A 587 -0.20 -3.28 11.26
C ASN A 587 -1.31 -2.24 11.05
N ASP A 588 -1.07 -1.01 11.51
CA ASP A 588 -1.94 0.14 11.20
C ASP A 588 -2.05 0.31 9.68
N VAL A 589 -3.25 0.57 9.22
CA VAL A 589 -3.57 0.86 7.82
C VAL A 589 -4.37 2.15 7.73
N THR A 590 -4.44 2.71 6.55
CA THR A 590 -5.32 3.86 6.30
C THR A 590 -6.55 3.33 5.58
N ASP A 591 -7.71 3.57 6.16
CA ASP A 591 -9.01 3.32 5.54
C ASP A 591 -9.20 4.26 4.34
N GLN A 592 -9.93 3.79 3.32
CA GLN A 592 -10.02 4.50 2.04
C GLN A 592 -10.78 5.80 2.15
N ASP A 593 -11.87 5.84 2.90
CA ASP A 593 -12.79 6.96 2.97
C ASP A 593 -13.28 7.30 4.39
N SER A 594 -12.69 6.67 5.41
CA SER A 594 -13.00 6.91 6.82
C SER A 594 -11.76 7.27 7.64
N VAL A 595 -11.98 7.98 8.77
CA VAL A 595 -10.92 8.35 9.71
C VAL A 595 -11.26 7.81 11.10
N PRO A 596 -10.55 6.79 11.60
CA PRO A 596 -10.81 6.19 12.90
C PRO A 596 -10.88 7.19 14.05
N ASP A 597 -11.78 6.93 15.03
CA ASP A 597 -12.04 7.72 16.23
C ASP A 597 -12.47 9.17 15.97
N LYS A 598 -13.02 9.45 14.78
CA LYS A 598 -13.69 10.72 14.46
C LYS A 598 -15.07 10.47 13.90
N TRP A 599 -16.05 11.20 14.45
CA TRP A 599 -17.39 11.22 13.87
C TRP A 599 -17.43 12.28 12.76
N ASN A 600 -17.48 11.83 11.50
CA ASN A 600 -17.68 12.71 10.33
C ASN A 600 -18.92 12.24 9.56
N GLU A 601 -19.84 13.15 9.32
CA GLU A 601 -21.06 12.82 8.58
C GLU A 601 -20.72 12.34 7.16
N GLY A 602 -21.17 11.15 6.81
CA GLY A 602 -20.97 10.55 5.49
C GLY A 602 -19.88 9.49 5.39
N GLU A 603 -19.05 9.31 6.42
CA GLU A 603 -18.11 8.18 6.48
C GLU A 603 -18.88 6.88 6.79
N ASP A 604 -18.38 5.75 6.32
CA ASP A 604 -19.10 4.48 6.39
C ASP A 604 -18.63 3.52 7.49
N ASP A 605 -17.55 3.87 8.18
CA ASP A 605 -17.04 3.18 9.39
C ASP A 605 -17.88 3.45 10.66
N GLN A 606 -18.98 4.17 10.52
CA GLN A 606 -19.84 4.62 11.61
C GLN A 606 -21.33 4.55 11.24
N ASP A 607 -22.18 4.32 12.24
CA ASP A 607 -23.63 4.25 12.02
C ASP A 607 -24.41 4.55 13.31
N ILE A 608 -25.65 4.96 13.14
CA ILE A 608 -26.57 5.26 14.23
C ILE A 608 -27.77 4.30 14.23
N GLU A 609 -28.35 4.10 15.40
CA GLU A 609 -29.64 3.46 15.53
C GLU A 609 -30.49 4.21 16.55
N LYS A 610 -31.83 4.09 16.42
CA LYS A 610 -32.77 4.92 17.15
C LYS A 610 -33.82 4.11 17.88
N VAL A 611 -34.12 4.53 19.09
CA VAL A 611 -35.32 4.09 19.82
C VAL A 611 -36.17 5.29 20.18
N LYS A 612 -37.49 5.13 20.20
CA LYS A 612 -38.42 6.12 20.72
C LYS A 612 -39.06 5.57 22.01
N VAL A 613 -38.81 6.27 23.10
CA VAL A 613 -39.31 5.85 24.39
C VAL A 613 -40.75 6.23 24.51
N GLN A 614 -41.62 5.21 24.62
CA GLN A 614 -43.01 5.35 24.81
C GLN A 614 -43.32 5.50 26.30
N TYR A 615 -44.37 6.25 26.62
CA TYR A 615 -44.89 6.40 27.96
C TYR A 615 -46.42 6.29 27.94
N PHE A 616 -46.95 5.77 29.01
CA PHE A 616 -48.37 5.70 29.27
C PHE A 616 -48.73 6.78 30.28
N ASP A 617 -49.88 7.48 30.03
CA ASP A 617 -50.22 8.64 30.80
C ASP A 617 -51.74 8.88 30.58
N LEU A 618 -52.54 8.63 31.63
CA LEU A 618 -54.00 8.90 31.63
C LEU A 618 -54.29 9.96 32.69
N SER A 619 -54.77 11.09 32.24
CA SER A 619 -55.23 12.16 33.13
C SER A 619 -56.73 12.14 33.37
N LEU A 620 -57.12 12.58 34.58
CA LEU A 620 -58.52 12.71 34.98
C LEU A 620 -58.87 14.17 35.34
N ARG A 621 -59.98 14.65 34.80
CA ARG A 621 -60.57 15.93 35.17
C ARG A 621 -61.99 15.78 35.60
N LYS A 622 -62.37 16.37 36.75
CA LYS A 622 -63.71 16.32 37.28
C LYS A 622 -64.24 17.73 37.54
N TRP A 623 -65.51 17.94 37.14
CA TRP A 623 -66.18 19.24 37.35
C TRP A 623 -67.66 19.01 37.60
N VAL A 624 -68.32 19.96 38.31
CA VAL A 624 -69.75 20.00 38.51
C VAL A 624 -70.42 20.70 37.30
N THR A 625 -71.41 20.07 36.71
CA THR A 625 -72.15 20.63 35.55
C THR A 625 -73.44 21.29 35.96
N GLN A 626 -74.18 20.76 36.92
CA GLN A 626 -75.49 21.20 37.33
C GLN A 626 -75.75 20.99 38.81
N ALA A 627 -76.50 21.91 39.42
CA ALA A 627 -77.26 21.63 40.67
C ALA A 627 -78.72 21.56 40.34
N ILE A 628 -79.39 20.47 40.72
CA ILE A 628 -80.80 20.21 40.50
C ILE A 628 -81.53 20.36 41.83
N VAL A 629 -82.36 21.41 41.95
CA VAL A 629 -83.16 21.67 43.19
C VAL A 629 -84.59 21.30 42.95
N THR A 630 -85.09 20.32 43.60
CA THR A 630 -86.48 19.86 43.56
C THR A 630 -87.26 20.34 44.81
N GLU A 631 -88.26 21.19 44.65
CA GLU A 631 -89.17 21.66 45.73
C GLU A 631 -90.62 21.40 45.35
N ASN A 632 -91.37 20.67 46.15
CA ASN A 632 -92.81 20.39 45.88
C ASN A 632 -93.10 19.69 44.53
N GLY A 633 -92.07 18.94 44.00
CA GLY A 633 -92.19 18.24 42.72
C GLY A 633 -91.77 19.07 41.50
N GLU A 634 -91.45 20.31 41.71
CA GLU A 634 -90.89 21.21 40.61
C GLU A 634 -89.40 21.22 40.67
N GLU A 635 -88.76 21.00 39.51
CA GLU A 635 -87.32 21.01 39.40
C GLU A 635 -86.81 22.39 38.84
N LYS A 636 -85.76 22.86 39.52
CA LYS A 636 -84.96 24.01 39.05
C LYS A 636 -83.57 23.57 38.82
N ILE A 637 -83.09 23.71 37.58
CA ILE A 637 -81.69 23.40 37.23
C ILE A 637 -80.89 24.72 37.28
N ILE A 638 -79.74 24.64 37.95
CA ILE A 638 -78.72 25.64 38.02
C ILE A 638 -77.51 25.12 37.25
N GLU A 639 -77.30 25.64 36.05
CA GLU A 639 -76.09 25.29 35.27
C GLU A 639 -74.85 25.94 35.89
N SER A 640 -73.73 25.16 36.02
CA SER A 640 -72.47 25.67 36.55
C SER A 640 -71.76 26.54 35.53
N GLY A 641 -71.85 26.16 34.26
CA GLY A 641 -71.04 26.74 33.20
C GLY A 641 -69.60 26.21 33.16
N HIS A 642 -69.21 25.37 34.13
CA HIS A 642 -67.84 24.81 34.25
C HIS A 642 -67.58 23.75 33.17
N LYS A 643 -66.29 23.73 32.72
CA LYS A 643 -65.72 22.75 31.78
C LYS A 643 -64.53 22.01 32.39
N ALA A 644 -64.09 20.99 31.75
CA ALA A 644 -62.95 20.19 32.19
C ALA A 644 -61.65 21.01 32.34
N GLU A 645 -61.51 22.09 31.60
CA GLU A 645 -60.33 22.95 31.56
C GLU A 645 -60.35 24.09 32.58
N ASP A 646 -61.47 24.25 33.33
CA ASP A 646 -61.65 25.32 34.31
C ASP A 646 -60.94 24.98 35.64
N ASP A 647 -60.73 25.99 36.46
CA ASP A 647 -60.12 25.82 37.78
C ASP A 647 -61.01 24.91 38.65
N PRO A 648 -60.46 23.80 39.21
CA PRO A 648 -61.21 22.89 40.07
C PRO A 648 -61.75 23.55 41.38
N GLU A 649 -61.21 24.68 41.74
CA GLU A 649 -61.68 25.49 42.88
C GLU A 649 -63.01 26.24 42.63
N ASP A 650 -63.44 26.30 41.36
CA ASP A 650 -64.70 26.94 40.99
C ASP A 650 -65.90 26.16 41.54
N VAL A 651 -66.84 26.85 42.19
CA VAL A 651 -67.97 26.24 42.87
C VAL A 651 -69.35 26.61 42.27
N VAL A 652 -70.22 25.65 42.13
CA VAL A 652 -71.66 25.92 41.88
C VAL A 652 -72.34 26.23 43.21
N LYS A 653 -73.06 27.35 43.29
CA LYS A 653 -73.73 27.85 44.52
C LYS A 653 -75.21 27.57 44.48
N VAL A 654 -75.71 26.99 45.56
CA VAL A 654 -77.19 26.86 45.79
C VAL A 654 -77.49 27.56 47.07
N ASP A 655 -78.26 28.68 46.99
CA ASP A 655 -78.73 29.43 48.13
C ASP A 655 -80.01 28.80 48.68
N LEU A 656 -79.99 28.37 49.90
CA LEU A 656 -81.07 27.69 50.57
C LEU A 656 -81.44 28.35 51.92
N LYS A 657 -82.73 28.70 52.08
CA LYS A 657 -83.27 29.24 53.34
C LYS A 657 -83.38 28.05 54.36
N LYS A 658 -82.91 28.25 55.57
CA LYS A 658 -82.90 27.18 56.63
C LYS A 658 -84.33 26.58 56.83
N SER A 659 -85.41 27.33 56.62
CA SER A 659 -86.76 26.85 56.71
C SER A 659 -87.20 25.88 55.59
N LYS A 660 -86.38 25.71 54.58
CA LYS A 660 -86.63 24.82 53.42
C LYS A 660 -85.80 23.58 53.45
N ILE A 661 -84.85 23.36 54.39
CA ILE A 661 -83.90 22.25 54.44
C ILE A 661 -84.64 20.91 54.23
N ASN A 662 -85.74 20.66 54.94
CA ASN A 662 -86.51 19.37 54.86
C ASN A 662 -87.53 19.36 53.73
N LYS A 663 -87.59 20.41 52.84
CA LYS A 663 -88.59 20.53 51.76
C LYS A 663 -88.02 20.44 50.41
N VAL A 664 -86.69 20.32 50.28
CA VAL A 664 -86.01 20.30 49.02
C VAL A 664 -85.13 19.06 48.88
N THR A 665 -84.96 18.56 47.68
CA THR A 665 -83.92 17.61 47.32
C THR A 665 -82.96 18.35 46.43
N ILE A 666 -81.63 18.32 46.74
CA ILE A 666 -80.60 18.92 45.92
C ILE A 666 -79.65 17.83 45.42
N LYS A 667 -79.51 17.74 44.13
CA LYS A 667 -78.64 16.81 43.49
C LYS A 667 -77.54 17.63 42.72
N PHE A 668 -76.30 17.19 42.80
CA PHE A 668 -75.21 17.76 42.02
C PHE A 668 -74.80 16.72 40.99
N ARG A 669 -74.75 17.13 39.71
CA ARG A 669 -74.28 16.33 38.59
C ARG A 669 -72.83 16.71 38.30
N TYR A 670 -71.97 15.72 38.32
CA TYR A 670 -70.56 15.84 38.00
C TYR A 670 -70.29 15.11 36.70
N LYS A 671 -69.36 15.66 35.88
CA LYS A 671 -68.70 14.93 34.83
C LYS A 671 -67.28 14.64 35.21
N ILE A 672 -66.79 13.49 34.74
CA ILE A 672 -65.43 13.03 34.91
C ILE A 672 -64.98 12.72 33.50
N ARG A 673 -63.92 13.41 33.02
CA ARG A 673 -63.23 13.16 31.76
C ARG A 673 -61.93 12.43 32.04
N VAL A 674 -61.67 11.33 31.30
CA VAL A 674 -60.37 10.69 31.22
C VAL A 674 -59.78 11.04 29.86
N LYS A 675 -58.53 11.43 29.82
CA LYS A 675 -57.77 11.76 28.60
C LYS A 675 -56.47 10.95 28.57
N ASN A 676 -56.12 10.42 27.40
CA ASN A 676 -54.80 9.85 27.21
C ASN A 676 -53.83 10.99 26.79
N GLU A 677 -52.91 11.38 27.69
CA GLU A 677 -51.87 12.37 27.49
C GLU A 677 -50.55 11.73 27.08
N GLY A 678 -50.47 10.38 27.19
CA GLY A 678 -49.31 9.57 26.77
C GLY A 678 -49.21 9.36 25.24
N ASN A 679 -48.27 8.53 24.84
CA ASN A 679 -48.09 8.09 23.47
C ASN A 679 -48.38 6.61 23.25
N ILE A 680 -48.82 5.90 24.29
CA ILE A 680 -49.29 4.51 24.27
C ILE A 680 -50.84 4.55 24.40
N ALA A 681 -51.52 3.80 23.54
CA ALA A 681 -52.98 3.58 23.70
C ALA A 681 -53.27 2.70 24.91
N GLY A 682 -54.36 3.02 25.64
CA GLY A 682 -54.72 2.25 26.81
C GLY A 682 -56.12 2.45 27.30
N TYR A 683 -56.43 1.90 28.44
CA TYR A 683 -57.81 1.87 29.00
C TYR A 683 -57.80 2.35 30.45
N ALA A 684 -58.75 3.20 30.81
CA ALA A 684 -59.14 3.40 32.21
C ALA A 684 -60.15 2.30 32.57
N LYS A 685 -59.69 1.27 33.21
CA LYS A 685 -60.53 0.06 33.51
C LYS A 685 -61.53 0.29 34.59
N GLU A 686 -61.24 1.12 35.58
CA GLU A 686 -62.14 1.48 36.67
C GLU A 686 -61.85 2.88 37.16
N LEU A 687 -62.93 3.66 37.37
CA LEU A 687 -62.85 4.96 38.02
C LEU A 687 -63.44 4.83 39.43
N LYS A 688 -62.85 5.52 40.40
CA LYS A 688 -63.27 5.57 41.78
C LYS A 688 -63.59 7.01 42.16
N ASP A 689 -64.69 7.21 42.86
CA ASP A 689 -65.16 8.52 43.31
C ASP A 689 -65.33 8.51 44.84
N TYR A 690 -64.82 9.56 45.48
CA TYR A 690 -64.80 9.68 46.95
C TYR A 690 -65.79 10.73 47.40
N ILE A 691 -66.96 10.26 47.94
CA ILE A 691 -68.10 11.07 48.34
C ILE A 691 -67.74 11.95 49.55
N PRO A 692 -67.80 13.27 49.44
CA PRO A 692 -67.51 14.18 50.54
C PRO A 692 -68.59 14.11 51.65
N ASN A 693 -68.24 14.56 52.86
CA ASN A 693 -69.23 14.75 53.90
C ASN A 693 -70.30 15.71 53.44
N GLY A 694 -71.57 15.44 53.72
CA GLY A 694 -72.68 16.26 53.29
C GLY A 694 -73.38 15.80 52.01
N LEU A 695 -72.74 14.91 51.23
CA LEU A 695 -73.31 14.28 50.05
C LEU A 695 -73.52 12.77 50.31
N LYS A 696 -74.48 12.13 49.58
CA LYS A 696 -74.69 10.71 49.55
C LYS A 696 -74.93 10.23 48.12
N PHE A 697 -74.59 8.98 47.89
CA PHE A 697 -74.84 8.26 46.65
C PHE A 697 -76.31 7.70 46.67
N VAL A 698 -76.95 7.79 45.51
CA VAL A 698 -78.30 7.19 45.29
C VAL A 698 -78.20 6.28 44.06
N PRO A 699 -78.35 4.97 44.21
CA PRO A 699 -78.15 4.03 43.10
C PRO A 699 -79.11 4.24 41.92
N GLU A 700 -80.35 4.64 42.20
CA GLU A 700 -81.38 4.89 41.20
C GLU A 700 -81.03 6.08 40.25
N ASP A 701 -80.25 7.05 40.73
CA ASP A 701 -79.75 8.13 39.98
C ASP A 701 -78.50 7.78 39.19
N ASN A 702 -77.80 6.67 39.53
CA ASN A 702 -76.48 6.29 39.02
C ASN A 702 -76.41 4.78 38.68
N PRO A 703 -77.17 4.26 37.74
CA PRO A 703 -77.32 2.80 37.50
C PRO A 703 -75.99 2.15 36.99
N LEU A 704 -75.05 2.90 36.55
CA LEU A 704 -73.75 2.42 36.05
C LEU A 704 -72.62 2.57 37.09
N TRP A 705 -72.94 3.05 38.30
CA TRP A 705 -72.05 3.12 39.44
C TRP A 705 -72.37 2.12 40.51
N LYS A 706 -71.32 1.62 41.15
CA LYS A 706 -71.44 0.65 42.26
C LYS A 706 -70.85 1.23 43.53
N GLN A 707 -71.62 1.19 44.63
CA GLN A 707 -71.16 1.61 45.93
C GLN A 707 -70.31 0.51 46.58
N ILE A 708 -69.09 0.85 46.99
CA ILE A 708 -68.17 -0.05 47.69
C ILE A 708 -68.32 0.05 49.20
N ASP A 709 -68.43 1.29 49.70
CA ASP A 709 -68.63 1.66 51.07
C ASP A 709 -69.42 2.99 51.17
N GLU A 710 -69.61 3.51 52.37
CA GLU A 710 -70.40 4.73 52.60
C GLU A 710 -69.85 5.93 51.90
N LYS A 711 -68.52 5.94 51.56
CA LYS A 711 -67.79 7.09 51.01
C LYS A 711 -67.20 6.84 49.64
N THR A 712 -67.28 5.60 49.15
CA THR A 712 -66.58 5.23 47.91
C THR A 712 -67.53 4.56 46.94
N ILE A 713 -67.52 5.03 45.68
CA ILE A 713 -68.24 4.41 44.56
C ILE A 713 -67.27 4.16 43.41
N THR A 714 -67.55 3.16 42.57
CA THR A 714 -66.75 2.83 41.39
C THR A 714 -67.61 2.67 40.14
N THR A 715 -66.97 2.85 38.96
CA THR A 715 -67.61 2.54 37.68
C THR A 715 -66.59 1.89 36.73
N GLU A 716 -67.06 0.94 35.93
CA GLU A 716 -66.33 0.32 34.83
C GLU A 716 -66.84 0.77 33.44
N GLN A 717 -67.54 1.90 33.36
CA GLN A 717 -68.09 2.39 32.07
C GLN A 717 -67.03 2.57 31.00
N THR A 718 -65.79 2.88 31.36
CA THR A 718 -64.65 3.16 30.47
C THR A 718 -63.82 1.91 30.15
N LYS A 719 -64.09 0.75 30.77
CA LYS A 719 -63.21 -0.42 30.77
C LYS A 719 -62.89 -0.99 29.38
N ASP A 720 -63.81 -0.85 28.42
CA ASP A 720 -63.68 -1.40 27.07
C ASP A 720 -63.50 -0.28 26.01
N ILE A 721 -63.26 0.94 26.46
CA ILE A 721 -63.00 2.12 25.59
C ILE A 721 -61.48 2.25 25.48
N LEU A 722 -60.89 1.87 24.28
CA LEU A 722 -59.49 2.13 23.97
C LEU A 722 -59.31 3.63 23.68
N LEU A 723 -58.50 4.27 24.52
CA LEU A 723 -58.10 5.64 24.32
C LEU A 723 -56.77 5.70 23.56
N GLN A 724 -56.79 6.16 22.32
CA GLN A 724 -55.59 6.54 21.54
C GLN A 724 -54.95 7.77 22.17
N PRO A 725 -53.64 8.04 21.89
CA PRO A 725 -53.03 9.29 22.27
C PRO A 725 -53.86 10.52 21.89
N GLY A 726 -54.21 11.34 22.88
CA GLY A 726 -55.07 12.52 22.72
C GLY A 726 -56.55 12.28 22.82
N ASP A 727 -57.01 11.02 22.83
CA ASP A 727 -58.45 10.70 22.97
C ASP A 727 -58.98 10.97 24.38
N THR A 728 -60.27 11.26 24.45
CA THR A 728 -60.97 11.49 25.71
C THR A 728 -62.23 10.65 25.80
N THR A 729 -62.65 10.31 27.04
CA THR A 729 -63.99 9.74 27.34
C THR A 729 -64.54 10.40 28.58
N GLU A 730 -65.88 10.45 28.68
CA GLU A 730 -66.57 11.12 29.81
C GLU A 730 -67.57 10.16 30.45
N VAL A 731 -67.70 10.24 31.79
CA VAL A 731 -68.77 9.63 32.57
C VAL A 731 -69.41 10.65 33.46
N GLU A 732 -70.66 10.34 33.91
CA GLU A 732 -71.41 11.21 34.83
C GLU A 732 -71.66 10.49 36.12
N VAL A 733 -71.71 11.28 37.22
CA VAL A 733 -72.17 10.85 38.54
C VAL A 733 -73.05 11.92 39.17
N VAL A 734 -74.09 11.49 39.85
CA VAL A 734 -75.04 12.37 40.54
C VAL A 734 -75.01 12.10 42.03
N LEU A 735 -74.65 13.07 42.83
CA LEU A 735 -74.65 12.94 44.30
C LEU A 735 -75.74 13.83 44.88
N THR A 736 -76.45 13.29 45.90
CA THR A 736 -77.58 13.96 46.58
C THR A 736 -77.10 14.58 47.87
N TRP A 737 -77.43 15.82 48.09
CA TRP A 737 -77.15 16.52 49.34
C TRP A 737 -77.88 15.90 50.50
N ILE A 738 -77.25 15.70 51.64
CA ILE A 738 -77.86 15.24 52.86
C ILE A 738 -78.49 16.40 53.58
N ASN A 739 -79.83 16.38 53.67
CA ASN A 739 -80.61 17.47 54.25
C ASN A 739 -80.35 17.64 55.75
N ASP A 740 -79.27 18.30 56.09
CA ASP A 740 -78.87 18.62 57.45
C ASP A 740 -78.35 20.03 57.58
N SER A 741 -78.68 20.68 58.74
CA SER A 741 -78.22 22.07 59.01
C SER A 741 -76.75 22.18 59.18
N GLU A 742 -76.01 21.13 59.38
CA GLU A 742 -74.56 21.11 59.50
C GLU A 742 -73.87 20.88 58.15
N ASN A 743 -74.59 20.55 57.10
CA ASN A 743 -74.06 20.29 55.75
C ASN A 743 -74.09 21.52 54.82
N PHE A 744 -73.64 22.65 55.31
CA PHE A 744 -73.49 23.88 54.56
C PHE A 744 -71.98 24.20 54.33
N GLY A 745 -71.69 24.88 53.27
CA GLY A 745 -70.32 25.23 52.90
C GLY A 745 -69.85 24.49 51.65
N VAL A 746 -68.57 24.59 51.35
CA VAL A 746 -67.94 23.95 50.22
C VAL A 746 -67.79 22.45 50.43
N MET A 747 -68.15 21.62 49.49
CA MET A 747 -68.04 20.17 49.50
C MET A 747 -67.17 19.75 48.30
N ASP A 748 -65.91 19.31 48.58
CA ASP A 748 -64.96 18.89 47.54
C ASP A 748 -65.20 17.43 47.21
N ASN A 749 -65.62 17.15 45.98
CA ASN A 749 -65.76 15.79 45.48
C ASN A 749 -64.65 15.51 44.48
N TRP A 750 -63.89 14.41 44.68
CA TRP A 750 -62.80 14.06 43.83
C TRP A 750 -62.85 12.58 43.42
N ALA A 751 -62.14 12.24 42.35
CA ALA A 751 -62.11 10.90 41.77
C ALA A 751 -60.71 10.58 41.30
N GLU A 752 -60.43 9.32 41.10
CA GLU A 752 -59.18 8.81 40.57
C GLU A 752 -59.43 7.70 39.55
N ILE A 753 -58.44 7.42 38.69
CA ILE A 753 -58.39 6.19 37.92
C ILE A 753 -57.86 5.12 38.83
N SER A 754 -58.71 4.15 39.22
CA SER A 754 -58.33 3.12 40.18
C SER A 754 -57.75 1.87 39.50
N LYS A 755 -57.99 1.69 38.19
CA LYS A 755 -57.37 0.63 37.39
C LYS A 755 -57.17 1.11 35.96
N ASP A 756 -56.00 0.90 35.44
CA ASP A 756 -55.62 1.11 34.05
C ASP A 756 -55.15 -0.16 33.38
N HIS A 757 -54.90 -0.09 32.08
CA HIS A 757 -54.30 -1.17 31.30
C HIS A 757 -53.81 -0.64 29.94
N ASN A 758 -52.62 -1.10 29.55
CA ASN A 758 -52.10 -0.96 28.17
C ASN A 758 -51.39 -2.27 27.77
N ASP A 759 -51.25 -2.49 26.47
CA ASP A 759 -50.65 -3.73 25.93
C ASP A 759 -49.14 -3.82 26.16
N PHE A 760 -48.47 -2.76 26.55
CA PHE A 760 -47.05 -2.70 26.83
C PHE A 760 -46.73 -2.97 28.33
N ASN A 761 -47.77 -3.09 29.21
CA ASN A 761 -47.58 -3.12 30.65
C ASN A 761 -46.68 -1.98 31.18
N SER A 762 -46.78 -0.84 30.54
CA SER A 762 -46.06 0.37 30.97
C SER A 762 -46.87 1.02 32.12
N PRO A 763 -46.24 1.32 33.28
CA PRO A 763 -46.92 2.09 34.30
C PRO A 763 -47.26 3.48 33.78
N ASP A 764 -48.22 4.12 34.40
CA ASP A 764 -48.49 5.54 34.18
C ASP A 764 -47.28 6.36 34.63
N ILE A 765 -46.98 7.45 33.89
CA ILE A 765 -45.68 8.15 34.04
C ILE A 765 -45.58 8.93 35.32
N ASP A 766 -46.67 9.50 35.82
CA ASP A 766 -46.67 10.40 36.97
C ASP A 766 -47.82 10.12 37.96
N SER A 767 -48.66 9.11 37.71
CA SER A 767 -49.69 8.68 38.62
C SER A 767 -49.62 7.20 39.00
N THR A 768 -50.22 6.86 40.14
CA THR A 768 -50.30 5.48 40.61
C THR A 768 -51.76 5.14 40.89
N PRO A 769 -52.39 4.22 40.15
CA PRO A 769 -53.76 3.80 40.34
C PRO A 769 -54.07 3.35 41.77
N ASP A 770 -55.27 3.72 42.29
CA ASP A 770 -55.81 3.30 43.59
C ASP A 770 -54.97 3.71 44.83
N ASN A 771 -54.27 4.84 44.76
CA ASN A 771 -53.41 5.33 45.85
C ASN A 771 -54.05 6.42 46.70
N ASN A 772 -55.26 6.95 46.33
CA ASN A 772 -56.03 7.97 47.03
C ASN A 772 -55.25 9.27 47.26
N LYS A 773 -54.38 9.67 46.34
CA LYS A 773 -53.65 10.92 46.41
C LYS A 773 -54.24 11.97 45.46
N LYS A 774 -54.50 13.15 46.01
CA LYS A 774 -54.94 14.30 45.22
C LYS A 774 -53.75 14.93 44.50
N GLY A 775 -53.94 15.32 43.22
CA GLY A 775 -52.98 16.06 42.44
C GLY A 775 -51.92 15.24 41.70
N GLU A 776 -52.06 13.90 41.72
CA GLU A 776 -51.59 13.06 40.63
C GLU A 776 -52.68 13.08 39.58
N ASP A 777 -52.47 13.36 38.37
CA ASP A 777 -53.49 13.46 37.30
C ASP A 777 -54.92 13.85 37.63
#